data_1ea1c7bf7771655858e94b50762b85a3
#
_entry.id   1ea1c7bf7771655858e94b50762b85a3
#
_cell.length_a   1.000
_cell.length_b   1.000
_cell.length_c   1.000
_cell.angle_alpha   90.00
_cell.angle_beta   90.00
_cell.angle_gamma   90.00
#
_symmetry.space_group_name_H-M   'P 1'
#
loop_
_entity.id
_entity.type
_entity.pdbx_description
1 polymer ?
#
loop_
_entity_poly.entity_id
_entity_poly.type
_entity_poly.pdbx_seq_one_letter_code
_entity_poly.pdbx_strand_id
1 'polypeptide(L)'
;MKNPIVGILIFFVIGLLYGQYFAPWAYTVLFIVISIALVYSLLNKNIIGIFFIFGFVAGIAIMNINTEKDLFPEIVNTNKKVQVTGTIIGAGYANSESGKYIVDVDEIKNGSKIYNDKCRVCVYGEKGFYIGDTIKAVGKLKTPEIKKNPFDFDNYHYSKIKRIDYTMSGKIKYISTNEESLYLKIDKLRKNIYSVIHIISPKSKRGIIADMVLGYKDDISDSIYDLYRSAGVAHILAISGLHISIFAGIILFLLNKFNRKMASFVLIVFMAFYCVITGCAASTIRAVTMIYVLQFGYMFYRKYNLIGSTAFACLALLIFNPYYIYDIGFQYSFGCVFTIGMAFEIIKEYKIEDKFARLFIVTFLIGVTSKLITVYHFYSFNPIDTVSNMIIVPCVSFVLPICLLAIAVGCFSIHLGAIALKPAVMAFDFFDIVCKVVTGTPFSKYTIGAVPLLTIITMFLIVIFLYKFALTRQLIYVVPIILCIFLCRIKPNEYNRIDVLSAGKAECIVIRDRDYVGVINGGKYGNSATGEKVIVPYMKYYNVKNIDDIFITSSENYVIGGIPDLLKNVNVKNIYIPKNVKKTEKLQDILDLAKKNNVSIHYVLKDEELKAVENLKYKCYYIGSGKYGKYGIKVALDDVTFLIPFNISNKYERDFYKRGIQSDVLLLSKSGSKKANSQDFISAVKPKNAIVSTSSEDYSEKEVLGILNNYKINLYNTKADGMITIKTVDKGYEIEKYVGGDIFAEFR
;
A
#
# COMPACT_ATOMS: atom_id res chain seq x y z
N MET A 1 6.99 28.84 -19.55
CA MET A 1 6.30 28.54 -18.27
C MET A 1 6.26 29.79 -17.40
N LYS A 2 5.07 30.19 -16.92
CA LYS A 2 4.96 31.35 -16.00
C LYS A 2 5.70 31.15 -14.65
N ASN A 3 5.96 29.89 -14.27
CA ASN A 3 6.62 29.50 -13.02
C ASN A 3 7.79 28.55 -13.31
N PRO A 4 9.04 29.02 -13.36
CA PRO A 4 10.20 28.17 -13.65
C PRO A 4 10.42 27.07 -12.60
N ILE A 5 10.03 27.30 -11.34
CA ILE A 5 10.18 26.32 -10.25
C ILE A 5 9.37 25.04 -10.47
N VAL A 6 8.22 25.12 -11.17
CA VAL A 6 7.43 23.94 -11.55
C VAL A 6 8.20 23.08 -12.56
N GLY A 7 8.90 23.73 -13.52
CA GLY A 7 9.77 23.01 -14.45
C GLY A 7 10.93 22.33 -13.75
N ILE A 8 11.59 23.04 -12.84
CA ILE A 8 12.68 22.47 -12.02
C ILE A 8 12.19 21.25 -11.23
N LEU A 9 11.00 21.34 -10.59
CA LEU A 9 10.41 20.23 -9.85
C LEU A 9 10.15 19.02 -10.77
N ILE A 10 9.58 19.22 -11.95
CA ILE A 10 9.31 18.13 -12.91
C ILE A 10 10.60 17.42 -13.30
N PHE A 11 11.64 18.18 -13.69
CA PHE A 11 12.93 17.59 -14.06
C PHE A 11 13.63 16.93 -12.87
N PHE A 12 13.51 17.49 -11.67
CA PHE A 12 14.01 16.88 -10.45
C PHE A 12 13.34 15.54 -10.15
N VAL A 13 12.01 15.45 -10.27
CA VAL A 13 11.26 14.20 -10.10
C VAL A 13 11.67 13.16 -11.15
N ILE A 14 11.81 13.56 -12.41
CA ILE A 14 12.32 12.66 -13.46
C ILE A 14 13.72 12.16 -13.11
N GLY A 15 14.58 13.04 -12.59
CA GLY A 15 15.93 12.69 -12.12
C GLY A 15 15.91 11.68 -10.96
N LEU A 16 15.00 11.85 -9.98
CA LEU A 16 14.83 10.89 -8.87
C LEU A 16 14.45 9.49 -9.40
N LEU A 17 13.45 9.42 -10.29
CA LEU A 17 13.02 8.16 -10.88
C LEU A 17 14.13 7.52 -11.72
N TYR A 18 14.86 8.33 -12.49
CA TYR A 18 16.00 7.84 -13.27
C TYR A 18 17.08 7.25 -12.37
N GLY A 19 17.44 7.96 -11.29
CA GLY A 19 18.45 7.51 -10.33
C GLY A 19 18.10 6.17 -9.65
N GLN A 20 16.82 5.85 -9.52
CA GLN A 20 16.38 4.61 -8.88
C GLN A 20 16.34 3.41 -9.83
N TYR A 21 15.91 3.60 -11.08
CA TYR A 21 15.53 2.49 -11.97
C TYR A 21 16.53 2.18 -13.08
N PHE A 22 17.46 3.08 -13.38
CA PHE A 22 18.37 2.86 -14.49
C PHE A 22 19.73 2.31 -14.09
N ALA A 23 20.21 1.34 -14.87
CA ALA A 23 21.48 0.70 -14.67
C ALA A 23 22.69 1.66 -14.86
N PRO A 24 23.85 1.41 -14.25
CA PRO A 24 25.03 2.28 -14.31
C PRO A 24 25.49 2.67 -15.73
N TRP A 25 25.36 1.78 -16.72
CA TRP A 25 25.72 2.08 -18.12
C TRP A 25 24.85 3.17 -18.74
N ALA A 26 23.61 3.30 -18.31
CA ALA A 26 22.72 4.33 -18.79
C ALA A 26 23.16 5.75 -18.37
N TYR A 27 23.95 5.86 -17.29
CA TYR A 27 24.52 7.14 -16.86
C TYR A 27 25.54 7.70 -17.84
N THR A 28 26.29 6.85 -18.57
CA THR A 28 27.25 7.31 -19.61
C THR A 28 26.54 7.92 -20.80
N VAL A 29 25.47 7.28 -21.29
CA VAL A 29 24.65 7.84 -22.39
C VAL A 29 23.99 9.15 -21.93
N LEU A 30 23.44 9.16 -20.73
CA LEU A 30 22.81 10.32 -20.15
C LEU A 30 23.79 11.49 -19.97
N PHE A 31 25.03 11.23 -19.52
CA PHE A 31 26.06 12.26 -19.38
C PHE A 31 26.34 12.96 -20.73
N ILE A 32 26.40 12.21 -21.81
CA ILE A 32 26.58 12.77 -23.16
C ILE A 32 25.40 13.66 -23.53
N VAL A 33 24.16 13.18 -23.34
CA VAL A 33 22.95 13.95 -23.66
C VAL A 33 22.86 15.23 -22.82
N ILE A 34 23.15 15.15 -21.52
CA ILE A 34 23.16 16.32 -20.61
C ILE A 34 24.25 17.31 -21.05
N SER A 35 25.45 16.84 -21.41
CA SER A 35 26.54 17.71 -21.84
C SER A 35 26.16 18.47 -23.11
N ILE A 36 25.56 17.79 -24.09
CA ILE A 36 25.04 18.42 -25.33
C ILE A 36 23.94 19.45 -25.02
N ALA A 37 22.97 19.09 -24.17
CA ALA A 37 21.89 19.98 -23.76
C ALA A 37 22.41 21.22 -22.99
N LEU A 38 23.44 21.05 -22.16
CA LEU A 38 24.07 22.13 -21.42
C LEU A 38 24.80 23.09 -22.35
N VAL A 39 25.61 22.56 -23.27
CA VAL A 39 26.31 23.36 -24.29
C VAL A 39 25.29 24.12 -25.15
N TYR A 40 24.21 23.45 -25.62
CA TYR A 40 23.15 24.12 -26.38
C TYR A 40 22.46 25.24 -25.57
N SER A 41 22.18 25.01 -24.30
CA SER A 41 21.55 26.01 -23.42
C SER A 41 22.46 27.19 -23.14
N LEU A 42 23.78 26.95 -22.99
CA LEU A 42 24.79 28.00 -22.81
C LEU A 42 24.94 28.85 -24.08
N LEU A 43 25.06 28.22 -25.24
CA LEU A 43 25.18 28.91 -26.54
C LEU A 43 23.97 29.81 -26.82
N ASN A 44 22.76 29.33 -26.51
CA ASN A 44 21.52 30.09 -26.67
C ASN A 44 21.17 31.00 -25.49
N LYS A 45 22.06 31.16 -24.50
CA LYS A 45 21.82 31.95 -23.28
C LYS A 45 20.51 31.58 -22.56
N ASN A 46 20.10 30.30 -22.65
CA ASN A 46 18.86 29.80 -22.05
C ASN A 46 19.08 29.42 -20.57
N ILE A 47 19.08 30.43 -19.69
CA ILE A 47 19.28 30.24 -18.25
C ILE A 47 18.24 29.28 -17.64
N ILE A 48 16.99 29.32 -18.09
CA ILE A 48 15.93 28.45 -17.59
C ILE A 48 16.22 26.97 -17.91
N GLY A 49 16.74 26.69 -19.11
CA GLY A 49 17.16 25.34 -19.53
C GLY A 49 18.27 24.79 -18.63
N ILE A 50 19.23 25.64 -18.24
CA ILE A 50 20.31 25.26 -17.32
C ILE A 50 19.74 24.84 -15.95
N PHE A 51 18.78 25.57 -15.40
CA PHE A 51 18.14 25.22 -14.13
C PHE A 51 17.35 23.89 -14.20
N PHE A 52 16.74 23.59 -15.35
CA PHE A 52 16.06 22.30 -15.54
C PHE A 52 17.05 21.13 -15.55
N ILE A 53 18.17 21.29 -16.26
CA ILE A 53 19.26 20.31 -16.28
C ILE A 53 19.82 20.10 -14.86
N PHE A 54 20.08 21.22 -14.15
CA PHE A 54 20.54 21.14 -12.76
C PHE A 54 19.54 20.40 -11.85
N GLY A 55 18.23 20.68 -11.98
CA GLY A 55 17.19 19.97 -11.25
C GLY A 55 17.22 18.46 -11.50
N PHE A 56 17.36 18.05 -12.77
CA PHE A 56 17.44 16.64 -13.12
C PHE A 56 18.67 15.95 -12.55
N VAL A 57 19.86 16.53 -12.69
CA VAL A 57 21.11 15.98 -12.13
C VAL A 57 21.07 15.93 -10.60
N ALA A 58 20.52 16.96 -9.95
CA ALA A 58 20.34 16.98 -8.51
C ALA A 58 19.39 15.85 -8.04
N GLY A 59 18.33 15.59 -8.79
CA GLY A 59 17.43 14.46 -8.53
C GLY A 59 18.15 13.12 -8.52
N ILE A 60 18.94 12.84 -9.56
CA ILE A 60 19.76 11.63 -9.64
C ILE A 60 20.72 11.53 -8.45
N ALA A 61 21.46 12.59 -8.17
CA ALA A 61 22.46 12.63 -7.10
C ALA A 61 21.80 12.37 -5.72
N ILE A 62 20.67 13.02 -5.43
CA ILE A 62 19.97 12.86 -4.16
C ILE A 62 19.41 11.45 -4.02
N MET A 63 18.86 10.85 -5.09
CA MET A 63 18.39 9.46 -5.01
C MET A 63 19.56 8.51 -4.75
N ASN A 64 20.68 8.63 -5.47
CA ASN A 64 21.84 7.77 -5.30
C ASN A 64 22.50 7.89 -3.91
N ILE A 65 22.51 9.11 -3.32
CA ILE A 65 23.00 9.33 -1.94
C ILE A 65 22.09 8.62 -0.93
N ASN A 66 20.77 8.62 -1.16
CA ASN A 66 19.80 7.98 -0.28
C ASN A 66 19.57 6.50 -0.57
N THR A 67 20.09 5.98 -1.69
CA THR A 67 20.13 4.53 -1.95
C THR A 67 21.24 3.94 -1.10
N GLU A 68 20.89 3.50 0.10
CA GLU A 68 21.85 3.01 1.09
C GLU A 68 22.51 1.70 0.66
N LYS A 69 23.81 1.62 0.89
CA LYS A 69 24.51 0.34 1.02
C LYS A 69 24.11 -0.28 2.35
N ASP A 70 23.91 -1.59 2.39
CA ASP A 70 23.70 -2.30 3.64
C ASP A 70 24.83 -1.96 4.62
N LEU A 71 24.51 -1.32 5.76
CA LEU A 71 25.48 -0.96 6.80
C LEU A 71 26.10 -2.21 7.45
N PHE A 72 25.36 -3.32 7.46
CA PHE A 72 25.73 -4.53 8.18
C PHE A 72 25.55 -5.79 7.32
N PRO A 73 26.21 -5.91 6.15
CA PRO A 73 26.01 -7.03 5.23
C PRO A 73 26.33 -8.39 5.83
N GLU A 74 27.21 -8.47 6.86
CA GLU A 74 27.61 -9.72 7.53
C GLU A 74 26.52 -10.31 8.44
N ILE A 75 25.54 -9.52 8.87
CA ILE A 75 24.54 -9.91 9.86
C ILE A 75 23.10 -9.78 9.36
N VAL A 76 22.86 -8.92 8.40
CA VAL A 76 21.53 -8.69 7.79
C VAL A 76 21.14 -9.87 6.92
N ASN A 77 19.85 -10.24 6.97
CA ASN A 77 19.25 -11.37 6.24
C ASN A 77 19.93 -12.73 6.54
N THR A 78 20.74 -12.81 7.58
CA THR A 78 21.36 -14.06 8.04
C THR A 78 20.49 -14.77 9.08
N ASN A 79 20.79 -16.05 9.35
CA ASN A 79 20.13 -16.80 10.41
C ASN A 79 20.66 -16.47 11.83
N LYS A 80 21.66 -15.57 11.94
CA LYS A 80 22.25 -15.17 13.21
C LYS A 80 21.31 -14.27 14.01
N LYS A 81 21.19 -14.52 15.30
CA LYS A 81 20.48 -13.64 16.22
C LYS A 81 21.43 -12.56 16.69
N VAL A 82 21.03 -11.32 16.56
CA VAL A 82 21.77 -10.16 17.04
C VAL A 82 20.98 -9.49 18.19
N GLN A 83 21.67 -8.73 19.00
CA GLN A 83 21.10 -7.92 20.05
C GLN A 83 21.18 -6.46 19.65
N VAL A 84 20.04 -5.79 19.66
CA VAL A 84 19.91 -4.36 19.36
C VAL A 84 19.55 -3.63 20.64
N THR A 85 20.30 -2.57 20.97
CA THR A 85 20.03 -1.66 22.10
C THR A 85 19.76 -0.28 21.56
N GLY A 86 18.70 0.38 22.06
CA GLY A 86 18.34 1.72 21.58
C GLY A 86 17.07 2.24 22.23
N THR A 87 16.70 3.46 21.87
CA THR A 87 15.56 4.20 22.43
C THR A 87 14.35 4.15 21.51
N ILE A 88 13.17 3.86 22.07
CA ILE A 88 11.90 3.88 21.33
C ILE A 88 11.50 5.31 21.01
N ILE A 89 11.39 5.63 19.72
CA ILE A 89 10.91 6.92 19.22
C ILE A 89 9.49 6.86 18.66
N GLY A 90 8.97 5.66 18.41
CA GLY A 90 7.61 5.43 17.93
C GLY A 90 7.09 4.09 18.42
N ALA A 91 5.87 4.08 18.93
CA ALA A 91 5.20 2.88 19.41
C ALA A 91 3.81 2.76 18.78
N GLY A 92 3.39 1.53 18.51
CA GLY A 92 2.08 1.17 17.98
C GLY A 92 1.82 -0.33 18.15
N TYR A 93 0.71 -0.79 17.61
CA TYR A 93 0.36 -2.21 17.64
C TYR A 93 0.57 -2.85 16.28
N ALA A 94 1.14 -4.05 16.25
CA ALA A 94 1.24 -4.86 15.03
C ALA A 94 -0.04 -5.70 14.84
N ASN A 95 -0.61 -6.17 15.96
CA ASN A 95 -1.87 -6.91 16.04
C ASN A 95 -2.38 -6.88 17.49
N SER A 96 -3.46 -7.65 17.79
CA SER A 96 -4.03 -7.75 19.16
C SER A 96 -3.04 -8.25 20.22
N GLU A 97 -1.95 -8.93 19.85
CA GLU A 97 -1.03 -9.59 20.80
C GLU A 97 0.39 -9.00 20.79
N SER A 98 0.81 -8.34 19.70
CA SER A 98 2.18 -7.85 19.55
C SER A 98 2.28 -6.34 19.33
N GLY A 99 3.29 -5.72 19.93
CA GLY A 99 3.70 -4.34 19.73
C GLY A 99 4.60 -4.18 18.52
N LYS A 100 4.59 -2.97 17.96
CA LYS A 100 5.46 -2.51 16.89
C LYS A 100 6.16 -1.25 17.37
N TYR A 101 7.50 -1.29 17.43
CA TYR A 101 8.32 -0.20 17.96
C TYR A 101 9.33 0.27 16.93
N ILE A 102 9.45 1.57 16.76
CA ILE A 102 10.53 2.18 15.97
C ILE A 102 11.60 2.59 16.98
N VAL A 103 12.78 2.03 16.83
CA VAL A 103 13.90 2.19 17.75
C VAL A 103 15.04 2.90 17.03
N ASP A 104 15.48 4.05 17.57
CA ASP A 104 16.76 4.64 17.21
C ASP A 104 17.85 3.84 17.94
N VAL A 105 18.70 3.20 17.16
CA VAL A 105 19.66 2.21 17.65
C VAL A 105 20.96 2.91 18.04
N ASP A 106 21.44 2.61 19.25
CA ASP A 106 22.72 3.07 19.75
C ASP A 106 23.80 2.01 19.56
N GLU A 107 23.45 0.73 19.68
CA GLU A 107 24.38 -0.39 19.65
C GLU A 107 23.75 -1.64 19.06
N ILE A 108 24.50 -2.35 18.18
CA ILE A 108 24.18 -3.71 17.71
C ILE A 108 25.29 -4.65 18.10
N LYS A 109 24.97 -5.73 18.85
CA LYS A 109 25.90 -6.81 19.24
C LYS A 109 25.65 -8.08 18.45
N ASN A 110 26.72 -8.63 17.83
CA ASN A 110 26.74 -9.95 17.22
C ASN A 110 27.88 -10.78 17.84
N GLY A 111 27.58 -11.53 18.90
CA GLY A 111 28.61 -12.21 19.70
C GLY A 111 29.53 -11.19 20.38
N SER A 112 30.81 -11.22 20.02
CA SER A 112 31.85 -10.28 20.52
C SER A 112 31.97 -8.99 19.69
N LYS A 113 31.43 -8.95 18.48
CA LYS A 113 31.48 -7.75 17.63
C LYS A 113 30.38 -6.76 18.03
N ILE A 114 30.76 -5.49 18.15
CA ILE A 114 29.88 -4.36 18.47
C ILE A 114 29.92 -3.38 17.32
N TYR A 115 28.73 -2.93 16.90
CA TYR A 115 28.53 -1.91 15.86
C TYR A 115 27.78 -0.73 16.48
N ASN A 116 28.32 0.48 16.33
CA ASN A 116 27.77 1.73 16.88
C ASN A 116 27.21 2.68 15.80
N ASP A 117 27.02 2.15 14.58
CA ASP A 117 26.46 2.94 13.50
C ASP A 117 24.97 3.23 13.76
N LYS A 118 24.60 4.50 13.63
CA LYS A 118 23.20 4.93 13.85
C LYS A 118 22.30 4.42 12.75
N CYS A 119 21.29 3.66 13.13
CA CYS A 119 20.24 3.17 12.22
C CYS A 119 18.90 3.11 12.96
N ARG A 120 17.83 2.97 12.19
CA ARG A 120 16.48 2.74 12.73
C ARG A 120 16.02 1.33 12.48
N VAL A 121 15.59 0.68 13.54
CA VAL A 121 15.06 -0.69 13.47
C VAL A 121 13.60 -0.71 13.90
N CYS A 122 12.75 -1.30 13.07
CA CYS A 122 11.38 -1.61 13.43
C CYS A 122 11.34 -2.97 14.15
N VAL A 123 11.08 -2.94 15.46
CA VAL A 123 11.06 -4.13 16.31
C VAL A 123 9.62 -4.58 16.54
N TYR A 124 9.35 -5.86 16.25
CA TYR A 124 8.09 -6.53 16.55
C TYR A 124 8.29 -7.47 17.74
N GLY A 125 7.50 -7.31 18.80
CA GLY A 125 7.63 -8.13 20.00
C GLY A 125 6.48 -7.95 20.98
N GLU A 126 6.70 -8.24 22.26
CA GLU A 126 5.71 -8.12 23.32
C GLU A 126 5.22 -6.68 23.49
N LYS A 127 3.99 -6.50 23.98
CA LYS A 127 3.43 -5.18 24.32
C LYS A 127 3.97 -4.70 25.66
N GLY A 128 3.83 -3.41 25.92
CA GLY A 128 4.10 -2.81 27.23
C GLY A 128 5.28 -1.85 27.29
N PHE A 129 5.88 -1.52 26.13
CA PHE A 129 6.95 -0.53 26.07
C PHE A 129 6.43 0.78 25.49
N TYR A 130 7.01 1.90 25.92
CA TYR A 130 6.55 3.24 25.62
C TYR A 130 7.63 4.07 24.90
N ILE A 131 7.20 5.16 24.28
CA ILE A 131 8.13 6.14 23.69
C ILE A 131 9.03 6.71 24.78
N GLY A 132 10.34 6.74 24.54
CA GLY A 132 11.37 7.16 25.49
C GLY A 132 11.99 6.03 26.30
N ASP A 133 11.44 4.81 26.23
CA ASP A 133 12.08 3.65 26.84
C ASP A 133 13.31 3.23 26.05
N THR A 134 14.39 2.94 26.75
CA THR A 134 15.57 2.25 26.21
C THR A 134 15.36 0.75 26.37
N ILE A 135 15.44 0.04 25.27
CA ILE A 135 15.17 -1.39 25.20
C ILE A 135 16.36 -2.16 24.62
N LYS A 136 16.36 -3.44 24.93
CA LYS A 136 17.25 -4.45 24.36
C LYS A 136 16.41 -5.50 23.67
N ALA A 137 16.52 -5.55 22.35
CA ALA A 137 15.81 -6.52 21.52
C ALA A 137 16.78 -7.59 20.99
N VAL A 138 16.37 -8.86 21.05
CA VAL A 138 17.17 -9.98 20.54
C VAL A 138 16.39 -10.71 19.46
N GLY A 139 16.90 -10.70 18.25
CA GLY A 139 16.22 -11.28 17.10
C GLY A 139 17.10 -11.34 15.85
N LYS A 140 16.49 -11.66 14.73
CA LYS A 140 17.17 -11.65 13.41
C LYS A 140 16.92 -10.29 12.73
N LEU A 141 18.00 -9.66 12.29
CA LEU A 141 17.93 -8.40 11.56
C LEU A 141 17.68 -8.68 10.06
N LYS A 142 16.67 -8.01 9.50
CA LYS A 142 16.29 -8.17 8.10
C LYS A 142 16.09 -6.80 7.44
N THR A 143 16.36 -6.73 6.15
CA THR A 143 15.90 -5.60 5.33
C THR A 143 14.37 -5.61 5.22
N PRO A 144 13.72 -4.44 5.06
CA PRO A 144 12.30 -4.37 4.76
C PRO A 144 11.95 -5.18 3.51
N GLU A 145 10.88 -5.98 3.59
CA GLU A 145 10.49 -6.86 2.48
C GLU A 145 10.02 -6.05 1.27
N ILE A 146 10.52 -6.41 0.08
CA ILE A 146 10.02 -5.94 -1.21
C ILE A 146 8.71 -6.66 -1.56
N LYS A 147 7.94 -6.08 -2.49
CA LYS A 147 6.72 -6.74 -3.01
C LYS A 147 7.05 -8.11 -3.58
N LYS A 148 6.22 -9.09 -3.29
CA LYS A 148 6.31 -10.45 -3.85
C LYS A 148 5.16 -10.76 -4.82
N ASN A 149 4.09 -9.98 -4.77
CA ASN A 149 3.01 -9.97 -5.76
C ASN A 149 2.81 -8.53 -6.27
N PRO A 150 2.34 -8.31 -7.51
CA PRO A 150 2.19 -6.96 -8.07
C PRO A 150 1.22 -6.08 -7.28
N PHE A 151 0.26 -6.67 -6.61
CA PHE A 151 -0.77 -6.02 -5.79
C PHE A 151 -0.43 -5.93 -4.30
N ASP A 152 0.75 -6.39 -3.87
CA ASP A 152 1.19 -6.30 -2.47
C ASP A 152 1.40 -4.85 -2.04
N PHE A 153 1.23 -4.61 -0.73
CA PHE A 153 1.63 -3.35 -0.13
C PHE A 153 3.15 -3.18 -0.21
N ASP A 154 3.59 -2.01 -0.63
CA ASP A 154 5.00 -1.69 -0.78
C ASP A 154 5.66 -1.36 0.57
N ASN A 155 6.04 -2.41 1.29
CA ASN A 155 6.65 -2.27 2.61
C ASN A 155 8.07 -1.70 2.55
N TYR A 156 8.80 -1.92 1.46
CA TYR A 156 10.15 -1.38 1.27
C TYR A 156 10.12 0.15 1.20
N HIS A 157 9.36 0.74 0.24
CA HIS A 157 9.27 2.19 0.12
C HIS A 157 8.61 2.83 1.35
N TYR A 158 7.59 2.19 1.94
CA TYR A 158 7.00 2.65 3.19
C TYR A 158 8.00 2.74 4.34
N SER A 159 8.91 1.77 4.47
CA SER A 159 9.97 1.80 5.47
C SER A 159 10.99 2.90 5.20
N LYS A 160 11.41 3.08 3.93
CA LYS A 160 12.32 4.18 3.53
C LYS A 160 11.71 5.56 3.75
N ILE A 161 10.39 5.73 3.50
CA ILE A 161 9.66 6.96 3.83
C ILE A 161 9.77 7.28 5.33
N LYS A 162 9.69 6.26 6.19
CA LYS A 162 9.83 6.40 7.65
C LYS A 162 11.27 6.37 8.16
N ARG A 163 12.25 6.29 7.25
CA ARG A 163 13.68 6.11 7.57
C ARG A 163 13.93 4.90 8.46
N ILE A 164 13.21 3.81 8.23
CA ILE A 164 13.43 2.52 8.87
C ILE A 164 14.38 1.72 7.97
N ASP A 165 15.56 1.41 8.49
CA ASP A 165 16.60 0.72 7.74
C ASP A 165 16.42 -0.79 7.79
N TYR A 166 16.02 -1.30 8.98
CA TYR A 166 15.89 -2.74 9.20
C TYR A 166 14.61 -3.07 9.98
N THR A 167 14.23 -4.34 9.91
CA THR A 167 13.14 -4.92 10.70
C THR A 167 13.66 -6.09 11.53
N MET A 168 13.10 -6.27 12.72
CA MET A 168 13.43 -7.35 13.63
C MET A 168 12.18 -7.88 14.32
N SER A 169 12.09 -9.21 14.44
CA SER A 169 11.11 -9.84 15.34
C SER A 169 11.86 -10.59 16.43
N GLY A 170 11.54 -10.33 17.69
CA GLY A 170 12.26 -10.94 18.77
C GLY A 170 11.73 -10.61 20.17
N LYS A 171 12.46 -11.11 21.17
CA LYS A 171 12.17 -10.81 22.58
C LYS A 171 12.72 -9.44 22.93
N ILE A 172 11.91 -8.65 23.62
CA ILE A 172 12.25 -7.31 24.06
C ILE A 172 12.45 -7.33 25.58
N LYS A 173 13.51 -6.67 26.05
CA LYS A 173 13.75 -6.43 27.48
C LYS A 173 13.85 -4.93 27.69
N TYR A 174 13.17 -4.45 28.74
CA TYR A 174 13.32 -3.08 29.24
C TYR A 174 14.69 -2.91 29.90
N ILE A 175 15.32 -1.76 29.70
CA ILE A 175 16.57 -1.36 30.36
C ILE A 175 16.28 -0.19 31.31
N SER A 176 15.83 0.93 30.75
CA SER A 176 15.61 2.18 31.48
C SER A 176 14.65 3.08 30.72
N THR A 177 14.10 4.09 31.38
CA THR A 177 13.38 5.19 30.76
C THR A 177 14.20 6.45 30.92
N ASN A 178 14.47 7.15 29.82
CA ASN A 178 15.11 8.45 29.87
C ASN A 178 14.05 9.52 30.19
N GLU A 179 13.92 9.89 31.48
CA GLU A 179 12.93 10.88 31.94
C GLU A 179 13.15 12.28 31.39
N GLU A 180 14.38 12.62 30.98
CA GLU A 180 14.71 13.91 30.36
C GLU A 180 14.39 13.94 28.86
N SER A 181 14.08 12.80 28.27
CA SER A 181 13.78 12.70 26.85
C SER A 181 12.63 13.63 26.45
N LEU A 182 12.89 14.48 25.45
CA LEU A 182 11.87 15.35 24.86
C LEU A 182 10.67 14.54 24.31
N TYR A 183 10.94 13.37 23.74
CA TYR A 183 9.92 12.46 23.24
C TYR A 183 8.96 12.01 24.35
N LEU A 184 9.48 11.68 25.52
CA LEU A 184 8.66 11.28 26.67
C LEU A 184 7.81 12.45 27.20
N LYS A 185 8.38 13.66 27.30
CA LYS A 185 7.64 14.86 27.75
C LYS A 185 6.47 15.17 26.79
N ILE A 186 6.71 15.05 25.49
CA ILE A 186 5.68 15.26 24.48
C ILE A 186 4.61 14.17 24.56
N ASP A 187 4.99 12.89 24.71
CA ASP A 187 4.04 11.80 24.82
C ASP A 187 3.15 11.94 26.08
N LYS A 188 3.72 12.35 27.21
CA LYS A 188 2.98 12.70 28.44
C LYS A 188 1.95 13.81 28.18
N LEU A 189 2.35 14.89 27.47
CA LEU A 189 1.44 15.96 27.12
C LEU A 189 0.30 15.47 26.20
N ARG A 190 0.63 14.68 25.18
CA ARG A 190 -0.37 14.06 24.29
C ARG A 190 -1.37 13.20 25.07
N LYS A 191 -0.87 12.37 26.00
CA LYS A 191 -1.71 11.51 26.85
C LYS A 191 -2.61 12.31 27.76
N ASN A 192 -2.14 13.44 28.29
CA ASN A 192 -2.97 14.33 29.11
C ASN A 192 -4.12 14.94 28.30
N ILE A 193 -3.84 15.44 27.10
CA ILE A 193 -4.89 15.97 26.21
C ILE A 193 -5.84 14.83 25.79
N TYR A 194 -5.31 13.66 25.46
CA TYR A 194 -6.11 12.48 25.11
C TYR A 194 -7.02 12.05 26.27
N SER A 195 -6.58 12.12 27.54
CA SER A 195 -7.41 11.80 28.69
C SER A 195 -8.61 12.74 28.82
N VAL A 196 -8.44 14.02 28.52
CA VAL A 196 -9.54 14.97 28.47
C VAL A 196 -10.54 14.59 27.36
N ILE A 197 -10.04 14.31 26.15
CA ILE A 197 -10.89 13.85 25.03
C ILE A 197 -11.64 12.57 25.43
N HIS A 198 -10.96 11.64 26.09
CA HIS A 198 -11.53 10.36 26.52
C HIS A 198 -12.71 10.53 27.47
N ILE A 199 -12.67 11.52 28.34
CA ILE A 199 -13.73 11.78 29.35
C ILE A 199 -14.88 12.58 28.76
N ILE A 200 -14.61 13.64 27.95
CA ILE A 200 -15.66 14.53 27.43
C ILE A 200 -16.39 13.94 26.23
N SER A 201 -15.82 12.93 25.55
CA SER A 201 -16.35 12.39 24.29
C SER A 201 -17.12 11.09 24.48
N PRO A 202 -18.25 10.90 23.76
CA PRO A 202 -18.92 9.61 23.70
C PRO A 202 -18.00 8.53 23.13
N LYS A 203 -18.12 7.29 23.63
CA LYS A 203 -17.29 6.16 23.21
C LYS A 203 -17.26 5.96 21.68
N SER A 204 -18.40 6.19 21.00
CA SER A 204 -18.54 6.01 19.54
C SER A 204 -17.80 7.05 18.70
N LYS A 205 -17.50 8.26 19.23
CA LYS A 205 -16.87 9.37 18.48
C LYS A 205 -15.47 9.71 18.98
N ARG A 206 -15.06 9.12 20.09
CA ARG A 206 -13.76 9.38 20.74
C ARG A 206 -12.57 9.23 19.79
N GLY A 207 -12.53 8.10 19.09
CA GLY A 207 -11.44 7.82 18.15
C GLY A 207 -11.36 8.83 17.00
N ILE A 208 -12.51 9.26 16.46
CA ILE A 208 -12.57 10.28 15.40
C ILE A 208 -11.97 11.60 15.91
N ILE A 209 -12.40 12.06 17.08
CA ILE A 209 -11.96 13.33 17.67
C ILE A 209 -10.45 13.27 18.01
N ALA A 210 -9.99 12.15 18.58
CA ALA A 210 -8.60 11.96 18.93
C ALA A 210 -7.67 11.93 17.70
N ASP A 211 -8.08 11.28 16.61
CA ASP A 211 -7.29 11.26 15.37
C ASP A 211 -7.28 12.64 14.68
N MET A 212 -8.42 13.33 14.62
CA MET A 212 -8.53 14.66 14.01
C MET A 212 -7.67 15.72 14.72
N VAL A 213 -7.53 15.65 16.05
CA VAL A 213 -6.84 16.68 16.86
C VAL A 213 -5.41 16.30 17.17
N LEU A 214 -5.15 15.05 17.54
CA LEU A 214 -3.84 14.56 18.01
C LEU A 214 -3.15 13.60 17.04
N GLY A 215 -3.84 13.10 16.02
CA GLY A 215 -3.35 12.03 15.15
C GLY A 215 -3.30 10.66 15.86
N TYR A 216 -4.18 10.41 16.82
CA TYR A 216 -4.25 9.18 17.61
C TYR A 216 -5.24 8.21 17.00
N LYS A 217 -4.74 7.14 16.35
CA LYS A 217 -5.57 6.23 15.53
C LYS A 217 -6.10 5.00 16.26
N ASP A 218 -5.59 4.72 17.45
CA ASP A 218 -5.78 3.42 18.11
C ASP A 218 -7.23 3.16 18.56
N ASP A 219 -8.06 4.19 18.68
CA ASP A 219 -9.45 4.10 19.16
C ASP A 219 -10.51 4.12 18.07
N ILE A 220 -10.11 4.21 16.81
CA ILE A 220 -11.08 4.17 15.70
C ILE A 220 -11.41 2.71 15.43
N SER A 221 -12.70 2.33 15.50
CA SER A 221 -13.12 0.99 15.10
C SER A 221 -12.95 0.78 13.60
N ASP A 222 -12.56 -0.44 13.21
CA ASP A 222 -12.39 -0.81 11.80
C ASP A 222 -13.67 -0.52 10.99
N SER A 223 -14.83 -0.76 11.57
CA SER A 223 -16.13 -0.51 10.93
C SER A 223 -16.37 0.97 10.59
N ILE A 224 -16.00 1.89 11.48
CA ILE A 224 -16.09 3.35 11.22
C ILE A 224 -15.06 3.75 10.18
N TYR A 225 -13.82 3.27 10.30
CA TYR A 225 -12.78 3.56 9.33
C TYR A 225 -13.18 3.09 7.92
N ASP A 226 -13.70 1.88 7.79
CA ASP A 226 -14.16 1.32 6.51
C ASP A 226 -15.37 2.07 5.95
N LEU A 227 -16.30 2.52 6.78
CA LEU A 227 -17.44 3.34 6.35
C LEU A 227 -16.96 4.66 5.72
N TYR A 228 -16.10 5.42 6.42
CA TYR A 228 -15.56 6.69 5.92
C TYR A 228 -14.66 6.50 4.70
N ARG A 229 -13.88 5.42 4.68
CA ARG A 229 -13.05 5.05 3.53
C ARG A 229 -13.90 4.75 2.29
N SER A 230 -14.95 3.95 2.45
CA SER A 230 -15.86 3.59 1.36
C SER A 230 -16.65 4.78 0.83
N ALA A 231 -16.99 5.75 1.70
CA ALA A 231 -17.62 7.01 1.32
C ALA A 231 -16.64 8.03 0.70
N GLY A 232 -15.32 7.74 0.64
CA GLY A 232 -14.29 8.61 0.07
C GLY A 232 -13.87 9.79 0.96
N VAL A 233 -14.18 9.74 2.26
CA VAL A 233 -13.91 10.83 3.23
C VAL A 233 -12.95 10.42 4.35
N ALA A 234 -12.24 9.29 4.23
CA ALA A 234 -11.28 8.85 5.24
C ALA A 234 -10.16 9.87 5.54
N HIS A 235 -9.85 10.76 4.62
CA HIS A 235 -8.86 11.81 4.80
C HIS A 235 -9.23 12.84 5.88
N ILE A 236 -10.51 12.88 6.31
CA ILE A 236 -10.99 13.73 7.40
C ILE A 236 -10.65 13.14 8.76
N LEU A 237 -10.55 11.81 8.86
CA LEU A 237 -10.16 11.15 10.09
C LEU A 237 -8.72 11.48 10.48
N ALA A 238 -7.82 11.60 9.51
CA ALA A 238 -6.42 11.96 9.75
C ALA A 238 -6.22 13.48 9.73
N ILE A 239 -5.21 13.97 10.43
CA ILE A 239 -4.81 15.39 10.37
C ILE A 239 -4.43 15.72 8.91
N SER A 240 -5.16 16.66 8.32
CA SER A 240 -5.03 17.07 6.93
C SER A 240 -4.55 18.52 6.79
N GLY A 241 -4.21 18.92 5.56
CA GLY A 241 -3.90 20.32 5.26
C GLY A 241 -5.02 21.30 5.62
N LEU A 242 -6.29 20.86 5.51
CA LEU A 242 -7.46 21.64 5.93
C LEU A 242 -7.42 21.91 7.45
N HIS A 243 -7.17 20.90 8.26
CA HIS A 243 -7.04 21.03 9.72
C HIS A 243 -5.96 22.06 10.09
N ILE A 244 -4.77 21.91 9.50
CA ILE A 244 -3.65 22.82 9.75
C ILE A 244 -3.96 24.24 9.27
N SER A 245 -4.66 24.41 8.15
CA SER A 245 -5.08 25.73 7.65
C SER A 245 -6.10 26.40 8.57
N ILE A 246 -7.04 25.62 9.14
CA ILE A 246 -8.02 26.12 10.13
C ILE A 246 -7.29 26.59 11.39
N PHE A 247 -6.36 25.79 11.92
CA PHE A 247 -5.52 26.20 13.07
C PHE A 247 -4.75 27.48 12.77
N ALA A 248 -4.09 27.55 11.61
CA ALA A 248 -3.37 28.75 11.20
C ALA A 248 -4.29 29.98 11.12
N GLY A 249 -5.49 29.78 10.56
CA GLY A 249 -6.49 30.82 10.45
C GLY A 249 -6.96 31.35 11.81
N ILE A 250 -7.23 30.47 12.77
CA ILE A 250 -7.60 30.84 14.15
C ILE A 250 -6.50 31.68 14.81
N ILE A 251 -5.24 31.23 14.69
CA ILE A 251 -4.10 31.91 15.29
C ILE A 251 -3.90 33.28 14.64
N LEU A 252 -3.93 33.37 13.32
CA LEU A 252 -3.83 34.65 12.62
C LEU A 252 -4.99 35.60 12.96
N PHE A 253 -6.18 35.09 13.15
CA PHE A 253 -7.35 35.87 13.59
C PHE A 253 -7.13 36.45 14.99
N LEU A 254 -6.63 35.65 15.93
CA LEU A 254 -6.32 36.10 17.29
C LEU A 254 -5.17 37.12 17.30
N LEU A 255 -4.24 37.00 16.37
CA LEU A 255 -3.07 37.87 16.23
C LEU A 255 -3.29 39.04 15.25
N ASN A 256 -4.52 39.29 14.79
CA ASN A 256 -4.83 40.29 13.76
C ASN A 256 -4.44 41.74 14.16
N LYS A 257 -4.37 42.03 15.47
CA LYS A 257 -3.97 43.31 16.01
C LYS A 257 -2.44 43.51 16.06
N PHE A 258 -1.67 42.45 15.88
CA PHE A 258 -0.20 42.52 15.91
C PHE A 258 0.39 42.81 14.52
N ASN A 259 1.65 43.26 14.52
CA ASN A 259 2.40 43.44 13.29
C ASN A 259 2.44 42.09 12.50
N ARG A 260 2.22 42.17 11.20
CA ARG A 260 2.19 41.05 10.28
C ARG A 260 3.38 40.08 10.40
N LYS A 261 4.62 40.65 10.55
CA LYS A 261 5.85 39.85 10.73
C LYS A 261 5.82 39.07 12.04
N MET A 262 5.35 39.74 13.12
CA MET A 262 5.24 39.12 14.44
C MET A 262 4.17 38.02 14.44
N ALA A 263 3.01 38.26 13.83
CA ALA A 263 1.98 37.24 13.69
C ALA A 263 2.45 36.01 12.90
N SER A 264 3.18 36.24 11.79
CA SER A 264 3.80 35.15 11.00
C SER A 264 4.84 34.38 11.82
N PHE A 265 5.69 35.04 12.59
CA PHE A 265 6.69 34.40 13.44
C PHE A 265 6.05 33.53 14.52
N VAL A 266 5.05 34.06 15.24
CA VAL A 266 4.29 33.29 16.25
C VAL A 266 3.63 32.08 15.63
N LEU A 267 3.02 32.24 14.44
CA LEU A 267 2.40 31.11 13.73
C LEU A 267 3.43 30.04 13.37
N ILE A 268 4.60 30.41 12.87
CA ILE A 268 5.68 29.46 12.53
C ILE A 268 6.08 28.63 13.76
N VAL A 269 6.34 29.31 14.90
CA VAL A 269 6.70 28.64 16.15
C VAL A 269 5.58 27.71 16.64
N PHE A 270 4.34 28.19 16.60
CA PHE A 270 3.19 27.38 17.02
C PHE A 270 3.01 26.16 16.13
N MET A 271 3.14 26.28 14.81
CA MET A 271 3.01 25.17 13.88
C MET A 271 4.14 24.13 14.06
N ALA A 272 5.37 24.55 14.40
CA ALA A 272 6.43 23.62 14.78
C ALA A 272 6.04 22.82 16.02
N PHE A 273 5.54 23.48 17.05
CA PHE A 273 5.10 22.85 18.29
C PHE A 273 3.94 21.88 18.04
N TYR A 274 2.95 22.30 17.26
CA TYR A 274 1.82 21.43 16.90
C TYR A 274 2.24 20.21 16.07
N CYS A 275 3.19 20.38 15.13
CA CYS A 275 3.77 19.28 14.36
C CYS A 275 4.39 18.23 15.29
N VAL A 276 5.10 18.66 16.32
CA VAL A 276 5.71 17.77 17.32
C VAL A 276 4.65 17.08 18.18
N ILE A 277 3.61 17.79 18.64
CA ILE A 277 2.49 17.21 19.40
C ILE A 277 1.79 16.13 18.58
N THR A 278 1.59 16.32 17.27
CA THR A 278 0.94 15.32 16.41
C THR A 278 1.84 14.17 16.00
N GLY A 279 3.04 14.07 16.57
CA GLY A 279 4.02 13.00 16.31
C GLY A 279 4.70 13.12 14.95
N CYS A 280 4.82 14.34 14.41
CA CYS A 280 5.44 14.59 13.10
C CYS A 280 4.86 13.71 11.98
N ALA A 281 3.54 13.50 12.00
CA ALA A 281 2.89 12.72 10.96
C ALA A 281 3.21 13.32 9.57
N ALA A 282 3.42 12.47 8.56
CA ALA A 282 3.81 12.93 7.22
C ALA A 282 2.83 13.96 6.63
N SER A 283 1.52 13.82 6.89
CA SER A 283 0.51 14.81 6.50
C SER A 283 0.70 16.17 7.16
N THR A 284 1.02 16.17 8.47
CA THR A 284 1.27 17.40 9.24
C THR A 284 2.53 18.12 8.76
N ILE A 285 3.63 17.36 8.55
CA ILE A 285 4.90 17.94 8.04
C ILE A 285 4.66 18.65 6.70
N ARG A 286 3.95 18.01 5.76
CA ARG A 286 3.63 18.62 4.46
C ARG A 286 2.84 19.92 4.58
N ALA A 287 1.77 19.90 5.36
CA ALA A 287 0.92 21.07 5.55
C ALA A 287 1.66 22.22 6.26
N VAL A 288 2.44 21.91 7.29
CA VAL A 288 3.26 22.89 8.00
C VAL A 288 4.33 23.48 7.07
N THR A 289 5.00 22.66 6.26
CA THR A 289 5.97 23.13 5.26
C THR A 289 5.33 24.11 4.27
N MET A 290 4.12 23.79 3.76
CA MET A 290 3.39 24.70 2.86
C MET A 290 3.06 26.03 3.54
N ILE A 291 2.61 26.00 4.82
CA ILE A 291 2.35 27.22 5.59
C ILE A 291 3.63 28.00 5.82
N TYR A 292 4.77 27.36 6.11
CA TYR A 292 6.04 28.04 6.26
C TYR A 292 6.45 28.78 4.98
N VAL A 293 6.35 28.11 3.82
CA VAL A 293 6.64 28.75 2.53
C VAL A 293 5.74 29.97 2.31
N LEU A 294 4.45 29.85 2.68
CA LEU A 294 3.49 30.94 2.60
C LEU A 294 3.87 32.11 3.52
N GLN A 295 4.17 31.83 4.81
CA GLN A 295 4.50 32.86 5.80
C GLN A 295 5.82 33.54 5.50
N PHE A 296 6.85 32.81 5.05
CA PHE A 296 8.08 33.42 4.58
C PHE A 296 7.84 34.33 3.38
N GLY A 297 7.01 33.90 2.40
CA GLY A 297 6.60 34.77 1.30
C GLY A 297 5.97 36.09 1.79
N TYR A 298 5.11 36.01 2.80
CA TYR A 298 4.50 37.20 3.43
C TYR A 298 5.51 38.07 4.15
N MET A 299 6.44 37.50 4.91
CA MET A 299 7.48 38.26 5.65
C MET A 299 8.40 39.01 4.71
N PHE A 300 8.70 38.46 3.52
CA PHE A 300 9.55 39.07 2.49
C PHE A 300 8.79 39.87 1.44
N TYR A 301 7.49 40.18 1.67
CA TYR A 301 6.65 40.98 0.78
C TYR A 301 6.56 40.43 -0.66
N ARG A 302 6.71 39.13 -0.86
CA ARG A 302 6.58 38.49 -2.18
C ARG A 302 5.13 38.33 -2.59
N LYS A 303 4.85 38.50 -3.89
CA LYS A 303 3.52 38.19 -4.43
C LYS A 303 3.24 36.70 -4.25
N TYR A 304 2.08 36.38 -3.70
CA TYR A 304 1.66 35.01 -3.49
C TYR A 304 1.32 34.33 -4.81
N ASN A 305 1.89 33.14 -5.01
CA ASN A 305 1.57 32.24 -6.11
C ASN A 305 1.44 30.82 -5.55
N LEU A 306 0.21 30.32 -5.48
CA LEU A 306 -0.10 29.01 -4.88
C LEU A 306 0.69 27.89 -5.56
N ILE A 307 0.66 27.82 -6.90
CA ILE A 307 1.33 26.77 -7.68
C ILE A 307 2.85 26.81 -7.46
N GLY A 308 3.46 28.00 -7.52
CA GLY A 308 4.91 28.13 -7.30
C GLY A 308 5.33 27.80 -5.86
N SER A 309 4.57 28.26 -4.86
CA SER A 309 4.82 27.96 -3.46
C SER A 309 4.67 26.46 -3.15
N THR A 310 3.68 25.82 -3.74
CA THR A 310 3.47 24.36 -3.63
C THR A 310 4.62 23.59 -4.27
N ALA A 311 5.08 24.02 -5.46
CA ALA A 311 6.23 23.40 -6.14
C ALA A 311 7.52 23.52 -5.31
N PHE A 312 7.75 24.67 -4.67
CA PHE A 312 8.88 24.86 -3.79
C PHE A 312 8.83 23.97 -2.55
N ALA A 313 7.67 23.90 -1.89
CA ALA A 313 7.48 23.02 -0.73
C ALA A 313 7.65 21.53 -1.10
N CYS A 314 7.14 21.12 -2.26
CA CYS A 314 7.32 19.79 -2.80
C CYS A 314 8.79 19.45 -3.03
N LEU A 315 9.52 20.35 -3.70
CA LEU A 315 10.96 20.21 -3.96
C LEU A 315 11.75 20.10 -2.65
N ALA A 316 11.49 20.98 -1.68
CA ALA A 316 12.18 20.97 -0.39
C ALA A 316 12.00 19.65 0.35
N LEU A 317 10.78 19.09 0.37
CA LEU A 317 10.51 17.80 1.02
C LEU A 317 11.13 16.62 0.28
N LEU A 318 11.16 16.63 -1.06
CA LEU A 318 11.82 15.59 -1.87
C LEU A 318 13.35 15.62 -1.74
N ILE A 319 13.95 16.81 -1.54
CA ILE A 319 15.38 16.93 -1.21
C ILE A 319 15.65 16.31 0.18
N PHE A 320 14.75 16.53 1.14
CA PHE A 320 14.88 15.98 2.48
C PHE A 320 14.71 14.46 2.53
N ASN A 321 13.72 13.92 1.79
CA ASN A 321 13.50 12.48 1.64
C ASN A 321 12.93 12.18 0.24
N PRO A 322 13.74 11.65 -0.70
CA PRO A 322 13.31 11.39 -2.07
C PRO A 322 12.23 10.31 -2.16
N TYR A 323 12.16 9.40 -1.18
CA TYR A 323 11.16 8.33 -1.15
C TYR A 323 9.73 8.83 -0.90
N TYR A 324 9.53 10.10 -0.49
CA TYR A 324 8.18 10.69 -0.40
C TYR A 324 7.41 10.66 -1.72
N ILE A 325 8.08 10.55 -2.87
CA ILE A 325 7.41 10.40 -4.16
C ILE A 325 6.51 9.15 -4.21
N TYR A 326 6.86 8.09 -3.47
CA TYR A 326 6.11 6.84 -3.36
C TYR A 326 5.02 6.88 -2.27
N ASP A 327 4.99 7.92 -1.43
CA ASP A 327 3.96 8.09 -0.40
C ASP A 327 2.63 8.52 -1.04
N ILE A 328 1.63 7.66 -0.95
CA ILE A 328 0.27 7.91 -1.45
C ILE A 328 -0.27 9.23 -0.88
N GLY A 329 -0.04 9.47 0.43
CA GLY A 329 -0.46 10.71 1.09
C GLY A 329 0.25 11.94 0.51
N PHE A 330 1.53 11.84 0.14
CA PHE A 330 2.27 12.90 -0.53
C PHE A 330 1.67 13.21 -1.89
N GLN A 331 1.39 12.19 -2.69
CA GLN A 331 0.79 12.34 -4.02
C GLN A 331 -0.59 13.02 -3.93
N TYR A 332 -1.47 12.59 -2.99
CA TYR A 332 -2.76 13.27 -2.76
C TYR A 332 -2.59 14.72 -2.32
N SER A 333 -1.71 14.97 -1.34
CA SER A 333 -1.54 16.32 -0.78
C SER A 333 -1.09 17.32 -1.83
N PHE A 334 -0.01 17.01 -2.55
CA PHE A 334 0.52 17.92 -3.57
C PHE A 334 -0.34 17.94 -4.83
N GLY A 335 -0.85 16.80 -5.29
CA GLY A 335 -1.74 16.71 -6.45
C GLY A 335 -3.01 17.55 -6.26
N CYS A 336 -3.67 17.44 -5.10
CA CYS A 336 -4.87 18.23 -4.79
C CYS A 336 -4.56 19.73 -4.69
N VAL A 337 -3.45 20.13 -4.05
CA VAL A 337 -3.12 21.58 -3.91
C VAL A 337 -2.74 22.18 -5.26
N PHE A 338 -2.03 21.45 -6.15
CA PHE A 338 -1.81 21.90 -7.53
C PHE A 338 -3.14 22.07 -8.27
N THR A 339 -4.06 21.13 -8.10
CA THR A 339 -5.39 21.18 -8.72
C THR A 339 -6.22 22.36 -8.20
N ILE A 340 -6.16 22.67 -6.92
CA ILE A 340 -6.80 23.89 -6.34
C ILE A 340 -6.21 25.13 -6.99
N GLY A 341 -4.88 25.20 -7.18
CA GLY A 341 -4.24 26.31 -7.88
C GLY A 341 -4.74 26.49 -9.30
N MET A 342 -4.87 25.38 -10.03
CA MET A 342 -5.43 25.39 -11.40
C MET A 342 -6.91 25.81 -11.41
N ALA A 343 -7.71 25.33 -10.47
CA ALA A 343 -9.11 25.69 -10.34
C ALA A 343 -9.29 27.20 -10.07
N PHE A 344 -8.47 27.79 -9.20
CA PHE A 344 -8.52 29.23 -8.92
C PHE A 344 -8.09 30.07 -10.14
N GLU A 345 -7.16 29.63 -10.96
CA GLU A 345 -6.83 30.32 -12.20
C GLU A 345 -8.00 30.28 -13.20
N ILE A 346 -8.69 29.14 -13.32
CA ILE A 346 -9.91 29.03 -14.16
C ILE A 346 -11.02 29.95 -13.63
N ILE A 347 -11.33 29.90 -12.34
CA ILE A 347 -12.36 30.72 -11.70
C ILE A 347 -12.09 32.22 -11.92
N LYS A 348 -10.83 32.64 -11.84
CA LYS A 348 -10.40 34.01 -12.08
C LYS A 348 -10.56 34.41 -13.55
N GLU A 349 -10.13 33.55 -14.48
CA GLU A 349 -10.19 33.81 -15.93
C GLU A 349 -11.65 34.00 -16.41
N TYR A 350 -12.54 33.10 -15.92
CA TYR A 350 -13.96 33.16 -16.30
C TYR A 350 -14.80 34.07 -15.41
N LYS A 351 -14.17 34.79 -14.44
CA LYS A 351 -14.84 35.71 -13.50
C LYS A 351 -16.04 35.08 -12.81
N ILE A 352 -15.93 33.83 -12.40
CA ILE A 352 -17.02 33.10 -11.74
C ILE A 352 -17.21 33.68 -10.34
N GLU A 353 -18.34 34.32 -10.05
CA GLU A 353 -18.63 34.98 -8.76
C GLU A 353 -19.47 34.10 -7.83
N ASP A 354 -20.31 33.24 -8.38
CA ASP A 354 -21.19 32.38 -7.62
C ASP A 354 -20.39 31.40 -6.72
N LYS A 355 -20.74 31.38 -5.43
CA LYS A 355 -20.06 30.60 -4.41
C LYS A 355 -20.21 29.08 -4.60
N PHE A 356 -21.42 28.64 -5.02
CA PHE A 356 -21.68 27.22 -5.25
C PHE A 356 -20.94 26.72 -6.48
N ALA A 357 -20.93 27.51 -7.56
CA ALA A 357 -20.16 27.19 -8.76
C ALA A 357 -18.66 27.08 -8.46
N ARG A 358 -18.10 27.99 -7.66
CA ARG A 358 -16.70 27.91 -7.21
C ARG A 358 -16.43 26.64 -6.42
N LEU A 359 -17.28 26.34 -5.43
CA LEU A 359 -17.16 25.14 -4.60
C LEU A 359 -17.24 23.88 -5.48
N PHE A 360 -18.21 23.83 -6.41
CA PHE A 360 -18.38 22.71 -7.31
C PHE A 360 -17.15 22.49 -8.20
N ILE A 361 -16.62 23.54 -8.84
CA ILE A 361 -15.46 23.46 -9.73
C ILE A 361 -14.24 22.93 -8.95
N VAL A 362 -13.96 23.50 -7.78
CA VAL A 362 -12.83 23.10 -6.95
C VAL A 362 -12.98 21.63 -6.53
N THR A 363 -14.14 21.26 -5.99
CA THR A 363 -14.38 19.89 -5.50
C THR A 363 -14.36 18.87 -6.64
N PHE A 364 -14.93 19.21 -7.80
CA PHE A 364 -14.94 18.35 -8.98
C PHE A 364 -13.53 18.08 -9.50
N LEU A 365 -12.72 19.12 -9.68
CA LEU A 365 -11.34 18.97 -10.19
C LEU A 365 -10.45 18.19 -9.20
N ILE A 366 -10.58 18.46 -7.89
CA ILE A 366 -9.92 17.65 -6.85
C ILE A 366 -10.38 16.20 -6.96
N GLY A 367 -11.69 15.96 -7.12
CA GLY A 367 -12.26 14.63 -7.29
C GLY A 367 -11.67 13.88 -8.48
N VAL A 368 -11.48 14.54 -9.63
CA VAL A 368 -10.83 13.93 -10.80
C VAL A 368 -9.38 13.55 -10.49
N THR A 369 -8.59 14.48 -9.95
CA THR A 369 -7.17 14.24 -9.64
C THR A 369 -7.01 13.14 -8.59
N SER A 370 -7.82 13.17 -7.52
CA SER A 370 -7.75 12.15 -6.47
C SER A 370 -8.14 10.76 -6.98
N LYS A 371 -9.14 10.67 -7.87
CA LYS A 371 -9.55 9.38 -8.46
C LYS A 371 -8.45 8.75 -9.31
N LEU A 372 -7.66 9.52 -10.05
CA LEU A 372 -6.52 8.99 -10.80
C LEU A 372 -5.50 8.33 -9.87
N ILE A 373 -5.18 8.98 -8.75
CA ILE A 373 -4.27 8.43 -7.73
C ILE A 373 -4.91 7.19 -7.06
N THR A 374 -6.21 7.27 -6.71
CA THR A 374 -6.94 6.16 -6.08
C THR A 374 -6.95 4.91 -6.97
N VAL A 375 -7.25 5.06 -8.27
CA VAL A 375 -7.30 3.95 -9.22
C VAL A 375 -5.95 3.27 -9.35
N TYR A 376 -4.86 4.05 -9.45
CA TYR A 376 -3.51 3.51 -9.55
C TYR A 376 -3.11 2.64 -8.34
N HIS A 377 -3.46 3.09 -7.11
CA HIS A 377 -3.03 2.40 -5.89
C HIS A 377 -4.03 1.36 -5.36
N PHE A 378 -5.33 1.55 -5.59
CA PHE A 378 -6.38 0.72 -4.99
C PHE A 378 -7.24 -0.02 -6.01
N TYR A 379 -7.02 0.20 -7.32
CA TYR A 379 -7.68 -0.49 -8.44
C TYR A 379 -9.21 -0.30 -8.49
N SER A 380 -9.72 0.57 -7.65
CA SER A 380 -11.15 0.87 -7.50
C SER A 380 -11.35 2.29 -7.01
N PHE A 381 -12.52 2.88 -7.27
CA PHE A 381 -12.91 4.18 -6.76
C PHE A 381 -14.42 4.24 -6.51
N ASN A 382 -14.85 5.25 -5.76
CA ASN A 382 -16.26 5.57 -5.57
C ASN A 382 -16.62 6.75 -6.50
N PRO A 383 -17.50 6.58 -7.51
CA PRO A 383 -17.92 7.68 -8.36
C PRO A 383 -18.65 8.81 -7.61
N ILE A 384 -19.33 8.48 -6.51
CA ILE A 384 -20.21 9.39 -5.76
C ILE A 384 -19.49 10.07 -4.60
N ASP A 385 -18.22 9.76 -4.33
CA ASP A 385 -17.44 10.36 -3.22
C ASP A 385 -17.38 11.90 -3.29
N THR A 386 -17.50 12.48 -4.48
CA THR A 386 -17.56 13.93 -4.69
C THR A 386 -18.73 14.54 -3.95
N VAL A 387 -19.89 13.85 -3.87
CA VAL A 387 -21.08 14.32 -3.12
C VAL A 387 -20.79 14.32 -1.62
N SER A 388 -20.22 13.23 -1.08
CA SER A 388 -19.81 13.17 0.33
C SER A 388 -18.87 14.32 0.68
N ASN A 389 -17.87 14.54 -0.17
CA ASN A 389 -16.86 15.60 0.03
C ASN A 389 -17.49 17.00 -0.03
N MET A 390 -18.42 17.23 -0.94
CA MET A 390 -19.10 18.53 -1.08
C MET A 390 -19.95 18.89 0.15
N ILE A 391 -20.48 17.87 0.85
CA ILE A 391 -21.27 18.05 2.07
C ILE A 391 -20.40 18.11 3.31
N ILE A 392 -19.53 17.12 3.51
CA ILE A 392 -18.81 16.90 4.77
C ILE A 392 -17.63 17.87 4.93
N VAL A 393 -16.83 18.11 3.87
CA VAL A 393 -15.61 18.93 3.97
C VAL A 393 -15.90 20.37 4.43
N PRO A 394 -16.92 21.09 3.93
CA PRO A 394 -17.27 22.41 4.47
C PRO A 394 -17.66 22.36 5.95
N CYS A 395 -18.40 21.33 6.37
CA CYS A 395 -18.83 21.17 7.76
C CYS A 395 -17.67 20.96 8.72
N VAL A 396 -16.62 20.23 8.30
CA VAL A 396 -15.40 20.01 9.12
C VAL A 396 -14.76 21.34 9.50
N SER A 397 -14.84 22.37 8.65
CA SER A 397 -14.30 23.70 8.93
C SER A 397 -14.93 24.37 10.16
N PHE A 398 -16.14 23.97 10.54
CA PHE A 398 -16.83 24.42 11.76
C PHE A 398 -16.66 23.41 12.90
N VAL A 399 -16.71 22.13 12.62
CA VAL A 399 -16.64 21.07 13.63
C VAL A 399 -15.28 21.05 14.34
N LEU A 400 -14.18 21.22 13.60
CA LEU A 400 -12.84 21.19 14.18
C LEU A 400 -12.61 22.31 15.21
N PRO A 401 -12.91 23.60 14.94
CA PRO A 401 -12.84 24.66 15.96
C PRO A 401 -13.67 24.37 17.21
N ILE A 402 -14.87 23.78 17.04
CA ILE A 402 -15.71 23.39 18.18
C ILE A 402 -15.01 22.30 19.01
N CYS A 403 -14.43 21.27 18.38
CA CYS A 403 -13.66 20.24 19.09
C CYS A 403 -12.49 20.85 19.87
N LEU A 404 -11.74 21.77 19.27
CA LEU A 404 -10.61 22.43 19.92
C LEU A 404 -11.05 23.26 21.12
N LEU A 405 -12.10 24.04 20.95
CA LEU A 405 -12.68 24.84 22.04
C LEU A 405 -13.17 23.94 23.18
N ALA A 406 -13.90 22.86 22.84
CA ALA A 406 -14.40 21.91 23.82
C ALA A 406 -13.29 21.23 24.61
N ILE A 407 -12.16 20.86 23.95
CA ILE A 407 -11.00 20.28 24.61
C ILE A 407 -10.33 21.33 25.50
N ALA A 408 -10.13 22.56 25.02
CA ALA A 408 -9.54 23.63 25.81
C ALA A 408 -10.38 23.94 27.07
N VAL A 409 -11.70 24.07 26.94
CA VAL A 409 -12.64 24.22 28.07
C VAL A 409 -12.61 22.98 28.97
N GLY A 410 -12.52 21.79 28.40
CA GLY A 410 -12.44 20.51 29.12
C GLY A 410 -11.21 20.38 30.00
N CYS A 411 -10.09 21.05 29.64
CA CYS A 411 -8.90 21.12 30.52
C CYS A 411 -9.17 21.89 31.83
N PHE A 412 -10.13 22.82 31.84
CA PHE A 412 -10.53 23.56 33.04
C PHE A 412 -11.74 22.95 33.73
N SER A 413 -12.74 22.48 32.94
CA SER A 413 -13.95 21.88 33.45
C SER A 413 -14.47 20.81 32.50
N ILE A 414 -14.40 19.56 32.92
CA ILE A 414 -14.86 18.42 32.13
C ILE A 414 -16.33 18.54 31.75
N HIS A 415 -17.17 19.02 32.67
CA HIS A 415 -18.62 19.16 32.43
C HIS A 415 -18.92 20.20 31.36
N LEU A 416 -18.27 21.37 31.40
CA LEU A 416 -18.43 22.41 30.39
C LEU A 416 -17.83 21.97 29.04
N GLY A 417 -16.69 21.27 29.07
CA GLY A 417 -16.09 20.69 27.87
C GLY A 417 -17.01 19.69 27.16
N ALA A 418 -17.67 18.82 27.93
CA ALA A 418 -18.64 17.87 27.38
C ALA A 418 -19.87 18.56 26.78
N ILE A 419 -20.35 19.64 27.39
CA ILE A 419 -21.46 20.45 26.83
C ILE A 419 -21.01 21.14 25.52
N ALA A 420 -19.83 21.75 25.51
CA ALA A 420 -19.29 22.43 24.33
C ALA A 420 -19.04 21.49 23.16
N LEU A 421 -18.81 20.19 23.43
CA LEU A 421 -18.56 19.17 22.40
C LEU A 421 -19.86 18.67 21.71
N LYS A 422 -21.04 18.82 22.33
CA LYS A 422 -22.30 18.28 21.80
C LYS A 422 -22.58 18.65 20.33
N PRO A 423 -22.41 19.91 19.87
CA PRO A 423 -22.65 20.25 18.47
C PRO A 423 -21.73 19.48 17.50
N ALA A 424 -20.46 19.24 17.89
CA ALA A 424 -19.55 18.47 17.08
C ALA A 424 -19.96 16.98 17.01
N VAL A 425 -20.42 16.41 18.12
CA VAL A 425 -20.95 15.03 18.15
C VAL A 425 -22.15 14.87 17.21
N MET A 426 -23.10 15.82 17.25
CA MET A 426 -24.25 15.82 16.33
C MET A 426 -23.82 15.91 14.86
N ALA A 427 -22.79 16.70 14.56
CA ALA A 427 -22.23 16.78 13.21
C ALA A 427 -21.59 15.44 12.78
N PHE A 428 -20.88 14.74 13.67
CA PHE A 428 -20.35 13.42 13.35
C PHE A 428 -21.44 12.36 13.16
N ASP A 429 -22.55 12.44 13.87
CA ASP A 429 -23.71 11.57 13.62
C ASP A 429 -24.31 11.84 12.23
N PHE A 430 -24.40 13.09 11.84
CA PHE A 430 -24.81 13.49 10.49
C PHE A 430 -23.83 12.95 9.42
N PHE A 431 -22.50 13.01 9.67
CA PHE A 431 -21.50 12.46 8.74
C PHE A 431 -21.67 10.95 8.58
N ASP A 432 -21.94 10.22 9.67
CA ASP A 432 -22.20 8.78 9.59
C ASP A 432 -23.42 8.46 8.72
N ILE A 433 -24.49 9.28 8.82
CA ILE A 433 -25.69 9.14 7.98
C ILE A 433 -25.34 9.36 6.50
N VAL A 434 -24.65 10.47 6.19
CA VAL A 434 -24.21 10.76 4.81
C VAL A 434 -23.35 9.63 4.25
N CYS A 435 -22.39 9.14 5.03
CA CYS A 435 -21.53 8.02 4.63
C CYS A 435 -22.34 6.75 4.37
N LYS A 436 -23.29 6.39 5.24
CA LYS A 436 -24.17 5.23 5.05
C LYS A 436 -25.05 5.35 3.80
N VAL A 437 -25.61 6.51 3.55
CA VAL A 437 -26.43 6.77 2.35
C VAL A 437 -25.58 6.58 1.09
N VAL A 438 -24.40 7.20 1.02
CA VAL A 438 -23.51 7.11 -0.14
C VAL A 438 -23.01 5.69 -0.36
N THR A 439 -22.58 4.99 0.70
CA THR A 439 -22.08 3.61 0.60
C THR A 439 -23.19 2.59 0.33
N GLY A 440 -24.43 2.87 0.68
CA GLY A 440 -25.61 2.04 0.39
C GLY A 440 -26.08 2.11 -1.07
N THR A 441 -25.53 3.03 -1.88
CA THR A 441 -25.90 3.11 -3.30
C THR A 441 -25.21 2.00 -4.11
N PRO A 442 -25.85 1.43 -5.14
CA PRO A 442 -25.28 0.37 -5.96
C PRO A 442 -24.01 0.80 -6.73
N PHE A 443 -23.80 2.11 -6.88
CA PHE A 443 -22.65 2.70 -7.59
C PHE A 443 -21.51 3.13 -6.66
N SER A 444 -21.57 2.81 -5.37
CA SER A 444 -20.60 3.28 -4.38
C SER A 444 -19.20 2.69 -4.54
N LYS A 445 -19.05 1.58 -5.28
CA LYS A 445 -17.76 0.91 -5.46
C LYS A 445 -17.64 0.41 -6.91
N TYR A 446 -16.71 1.01 -7.62
CA TYR A 446 -16.40 0.61 -8.98
C TYR A 446 -14.95 0.12 -9.09
N THR A 447 -14.76 -1.17 -9.41
CA THR A 447 -13.43 -1.76 -9.61
C THR A 447 -13.10 -1.69 -11.10
N ILE A 448 -11.92 -1.15 -11.43
CA ILE A 448 -11.41 -1.02 -12.80
C ILE A 448 -10.33 -2.07 -13.08
N GLY A 449 -9.58 -2.44 -12.06
CA GLY A 449 -8.36 -3.24 -12.18
C GLY A 449 -7.10 -2.37 -12.22
N ALA A 450 -5.97 -3.02 -12.39
CA ALA A 450 -4.70 -2.35 -12.55
C ALA A 450 -4.69 -1.54 -13.85
N VAL A 451 -4.30 -0.27 -13.72
CA VAL A 451 -4.15 0.64 -14.86
C VAL A 451 -2.66 0.87 -15.06
N PRO A 452 -2.11 0.64 -16.28
CA PRO A 452 -0.71 0.89 -16.56
C PRO A 452 -0.29 2.31 -16.18
N LEU A 453 0.92 2.48 -15.64
CA LEU A 453 1.44 3.78 -15.24
C LEU A 453 1.40 4.80 -16.41
N LEU A 454 1.69 4.34 -17.62
CA LEU A 454 1.60 5.17 -18.83
C LEU A 454 0.20 5.75 -19.03
N THR A 455 -0.84 4.93 -18.82
CA THR A 455 -2.24 5.38 -18.92
C THR A 455 -2.57 6.43 -17.86
N ILE A 456 -2.09 6.28 -16.63
CA ILE A 456 -2.27 7.28 -15.56
C ILE A 456 -1.55 8.58 -15.91
N ILE A 457 -0.31 8.50 -16.40
CA ILE A 457 0.44 9.68 -16.85
C ILE A 457 -0.31 10.39 -18.00
N THR A 458 -0.81 9.65 -18.99
CA THR A 458 -1.58 10.23 -20.09
C THR A 458 -2.87 10.89 -19.60
N MET A 459 -3.57 10.31 -18.63
CA MET A 459 -4.75 10.92 -18.03
C MET A 459 -4.41 12.23 -17.28
N PHE A 460 -3.30 12.29 -16.54
CA PHE A 460 -2.82 13.54 -15.95
C PHE A 460 -2.47 14.59 -16.99
N LEU A 461 -1.84 14.18 -18.09
CA LEU A 461 -1.55 15.09 -19.22
C LEU A 461 -2.84 15.62 -19.85
N ILE A 462 -3.88 14.80 -20.00
CA ILE A 462 -5.20 15.25 -20.46
C ILE A 462 -5.73 16.37 -19.56
N VAL A 463 -5.68 16.19 -18.24
CA VAL A 463 -6.13 17.21 -17.27
C VAL A 463 -5.33 18.51 -17.45
N ILE A 464 -4.01 18.44 -17.62
CA ILE A 464 -3.14 19.59 -17.83
C ILE A 464 -3.44 20.29 -19.17
N PHE A 465 -3.65 19.54 -20.25
CA PHE A 465 -3.97 20.11 -21.56
C PHE A 465 -5.37 20.73 -21.59
N LEU A 466 -6.36 20.11 -20.94
CA LEU A 466 -7.71 20.69 -20.75
C LEU A 466 -7.64 22.00 -19.96
N TYR A 467 -6.85 22.02 -18.88
CA TYR A 467 -6.61 23.25 -18.12
C TYR A 467 -5.98 24.34 -18.99
N LYS A 468 -4.97 24.01 -19.81
CA LYS A 468 -4.35 24.98 -20.74
C LYS A 468 -5.32 25.44 -21.83
N PHE A 469 -6.10 24.53 -22.40
CA PHE A 469 -7.15 24.88 -23.36
C PHE A 469 -8.19 25.82 -22.74
N ALA A 470 -8.66 25.53 -21.51
CA ALA A 470 -9.59 26.38 -20.80
C ALA A 470 -9.07 27.82 -20.61
N LEU A 471 -7.76 27.99 -20.31
CA LEU A 471 -7.17 29.32 -20.11
C LEU A 471 -6.85 30.06 -21.41
N THR A 472 -6.45 29.36 -22.47
CA THR A 472 -5.89 30.00 -23.67
C THR A 472 -6.83 29.94 -24.85
N ARG A 473 -7.82 29.04 -24.84
CA ARG A 473 -8.76 28.70 -25.93
C ARG A 473 -8.05 28.33 -27.25
N GLN A 474 -6.78 27.89 -27.19
CA GLN A 474 -6.00 27.50 -28.35
C GLN A 474 -6.25 26.05 -28.71
N LEU A 475 -6.72 25.77 -29.93
CA LEU A 475 -7.01 24.44 -30.45
C LEU A 475 -5.79 23.50 -30.49
N ILE A 476 -4.56 24.04 -30.44
CA ILE A 476 -3.34 23.25 -30.42
C ILE A 476 -3.27 22.29 -29.22
N TYR A 477 -3.94 22.62 -28.11
CA TYR A 477 -4.01 21.73 -26.91
C TYR A 477 -4.99 20.57 -27.07
N VAL A 478 -5.85 20.58 -28.08
CA VAL A 478 -6.80 19.48 -28.35
C VAL A 478 -6.09 18.31 -29.01
N VAL A 479 -5.07 18.57 -29.83
CA VAL A 479 -4.31 17.53 -30.54
C VAL A 479 -3.65 16.53 -29.55
N PRO A 480 -2.87 16.96 -28.53
CA PRO A 480 -2.31 16.02 -27.56
C PRO A 480 -3.38 15.34 -26.70
N ILE A 481 -4.55 15.96 -26.46
CA ILE A 481 -5.65 15.31 -25.76
C ILE A 481 -6.15 14.10 -26.56
N ILE A 482 -6.39 14.27 -27.87
CA ILE A 482 -6.83 13.19 -28.76
C ILE A 482 -5.80 12.06 -28.79
N LEU A 483 -4.50 12.40 -28.90
CA LEU A 483 -3.41 11.43 -28.86
C LEU A 483 -3.37 10.65 -27.54
N CYS A 484 -3.50 11.35 -26.42
CA CYS A 484 -3.55 10.72 -25.09
C CYS A 484 -4.76 9.77 -24.95
N ILE A 485 -5.94 10.16 -25.45
CA ILE A 485 -7.13 9.29 -25.44
C ILE A 485 -6.88 8.02 -26.27
N PHE A 486 -6.20 8.16 -27.41
CA PHE A 486 -5.85 7.00 -28.26
C PHE A 486 -4.88 6.07 -27.52
N LEU A 487 -3.85 6.60 -26.86
CA LEU A 487 -2.89 5.81 -26.07
C LEU A 487 -3.56 5.06 -24.91
N CYS A 488 -4.60 5.65 -24.29
CA CYS A 488 -5.34 4.98 -23.21
C CYS A 488 -6.16 3.76 -23.69
N ARG A 489 -6.36 3.58 -25.00
CA ARG A 489 -7.09 2.42 -25.55
C ARG A 489 -6.21 1.20 -25.79
N ILE A 490 -4.90 1.33 -25.68
CA ILE A 490 -3.97 0.21 -25.83
C ILE A 490 -4.13 -0.69 -24.59
N LYS A 491 -4.74 -1.86 -24.78
CA LYS A 491 -4.84 -2.88 -23.73
C LYS A 491 -3.68 -3.86 -23.91
N PRO A 492 -3.07 -4.33 -22.81
CA PRO A 492 -2.14 -5.45 -22.88
C PRO A 492 -2.89 -6.72 -23.32
N ASN A 493 -2.18 -7.61 -24.03
CA ASN A 493 -2.75 -8.89 -24.42
C ASN A 493 -3.13 -9.71 -23.18
N GLU A 494 -4.35 -10.24 -23.19
CA GLU A 494 -4.79 -11.18 -22.15
C GLU A 494 -4.39 -12.60 -22.58
N TYR A 495 -3.53 -13.24 -21.79
CA TYR A 495 -3.12 -14.63 -21.95
C TYR A 495 -3.90 -15.51 -20.97
N ASN A 496 -4.16 -16.76 -21.37
CA ASN A 496 -4.57 -17.79 -20.43
C ASN A 496 -3.40 -18.07 -19.49
N ARG A 497 -3.67 -18.19 -18.17
CA ARG A 497 -2.60 -18.30 -17.19
C ARG A 497 -2.98 -18.95 -15.89
N ILE A 498 -1.96 -19.48 -15.23
CA ILE A 498 -2.02 -20.02 -13.88
C ILE A 498 -1.05 -19.19 -13.02
N ASP A 499 -1.59 -18.52 -12.01
CA ASP A 499 -0.83 -17.69 -11.09
C ASP A 499 -0.67 -18.38 -9.74
N VAL A 500 0.56 -18.71 -9.36
CA VAL A 500 0.90 -19.24 -8.04
C VAL A 500 1.32 -18.06 -7.16
N LEU A 501 0.45 -17.70 -6.21
CA LEU A 501 0.64 -16.48 -5.41
C LEU A 501 1.70 -16.68 -4.32
N SER A 502 2.51 -15.65 -4.08
CA SER A 502 3.43 -15.63 -2.95
C SER A 502 2.67 -15.33 -1.66
N ALA A 503 2.27 -16.40 -0.95
CA ALA A 503 1.51 -16.35 0.30
C ALA A 503 2.23 -17.06 1.47
N GLY A 504 3.57 -17.09 1.43
CA GLY A 504 4.41 -17.82 2.37
C GLY A 504 4.30 -19.33 2.17
N LYS A 505 4.08 -20.08 3.26
CA LYS A 505 3.90 -21.55 3.18
C LYS A 505 2.50 -21.96 2.72
N ALA A 506 1.61 -21.02 2.54
CA ALA A 506 0.24 -21.29 2.14
C ALA A 506 0.16 -21.42 0.63
N GLU A 507 -0.71 -22.32 0.18
CA GLU A 507 -0.97 -22.53 -1.24
C GLU A 507 -2.20 -21.72 -1.64
N CYS A 508 -2.04 -20.90 -2.66
CA CYS A 508 -3.13 -20.16 -3.29
C CYS A 508 -2.79 -20.00 -4.77
N ILE A 509 -3.63 -20.57 -5.61
CA ILE A 509 -3.41 -20.61 -7.05
C ILE A 509 -4.67 -20.06 -7.71
N VAL A 510 -4.49 -19.17 -8.68
CA VAL A 510 -5.58 -18.63 -9.48
C VAL A 510 -5.36 -19.01 -10.95
N ILE A 511 -6.40 -19.54 -11.58
CA ILE A 511 -6.39 -19.95 -12.97
C ILE A 511 -7.33 -19.04 -13.73
N ARG A 512 -6.87 -18.52 -14.85
CA ARG A 512 -7.69 -17.67 -15.72
C ARG A 512 -7.61 -18.15 -17.16
N ASP A 513 -8.77 -18.34 -17.74
CA ASP A 513 -8.96 -18.64 -19.15
C ASP A 513 -10.08 -17.72 -19.66
N ARG A 514 -9.68 -16.62 -20.33
CA ARG A 514 -10.60 -15.55 -20.75
C ARG A 514 -11.47 -15.06 -19.59
N ASP A 515 -12.78 -15.29 -19.66
CA ASP A 515 -13.75 -14.88 -18.64
C ASP A 515 -13.86 -15.86 -17.45
N TYR A 516 -13.32 -17.07 -17.56
CA TYR A 516 -13.33 -18.07 -16.50
C TYR A 516 -12.26 -17.79 -15.45
N VAL A 517 -12.64 -17.91 -14.19
CA VAL A 517 -11.73 -17.80 -13.05
C VAL A 517 -11.94 -18.93 -12.07
N GLY A 518 -10.90 -19.76 -11.92
CA GLY A 518 -10.81 -20.81 -10.91
C GLY A 518 -9.82 -20.46 -9.81
N VAL A 519 -10.13 -20.81 -8.57
CA VAL A 519 -9.23 -20.63 -7.41
C VAL A 519 -8.99 -21.97 -6.74
N ILE A 520 -7.73 -22.32 -6.53
CA ILE A 520 -7.36 -23.53 -5.80
C ILE A 520 -6.74 -23.10 -4.48
N ASN A 521 -7.42 -23.46 -3.39
CA ASN A 521 -7.10 -23.10 -2.01
C ASN A 521 -7.16 -21.58 -1.73
N GLY A 522 -7.34 -21.23 -0.46
CA GLY A 522 -7.48 -19.84 0.00
C GLY A 522 -6.32 -19.35 0.89
N GLY A 523 -5.26 -20.14 1.01
CA GLY A 523 -4.12 -19.76 1.82
C GLY A 523 -4.37 -19.80 3.34
N LYS A 524 -3.58 -19.05 4.10
CA LYS A 524 -3.52 -19.11 5.57
C LYS A 524 -4.64 -18.32 6.26
N TYR A 525 -5.16 -18.89 7.35
CA TYR A 525 -6.12 -18.25 8.26
C TYR A 525 -5.42 -17.50 9.41
N GLY A 526 -6.02 -16.41 9.92
CA GLY A 526 -5.59 -15.68 11.12
C GLY A 526 -5.04 -14.27 10.85
N ASN A 527 -4.31 -13.69 11.80
CA ASN A 527 -3.85 -12.29 11.79
C ASN A 527 -2.99 -11.86 10.57
N SER A 528 -2.51 -12.81 9.79
CA SER A 528 -1.88 -12.60 8.49
C SER A 528 -2.70 -13.28 7.40
N ALA A 529 -4.03 -13.10 7.43
CA ALA A 529 -4.96 -13.75 6.51
C ALA A 529 -4.56 -13.51 5.05
N THR A 530 -4.39 -14.58 4.31
CA THR A 530 -4.05 -14.52 2.89
C THR A 530 -5.19 -13.89 2.08
N GLY A 531 -6.44 -14.03 2.54
CA GLY A 531 -7.61 -13.50 1.85
C GLY A 531 -7.57 -11.99 1.68
N GLU A 532 -7.50 -11.26 2.78
CA GLU A 532 -7.56 -9.80 2.78
C GLU A 532 -6.29 -9.15 2.20
N LYS A 533 -5.11 -9.78 2.44
CA LYS A 533 -3.82 -9.21 2.05
C LYS A 533 -3.30 -9.64 0.68
N VAL A 534 -3.74 -10.78 0.16
CA VAL A 534 -3.22 -11.36 -1.09
C VAL A 534 -4.33 -11.61 -2.10
N ILE A 535 -5.36 -12.41 -1.76
CA ILE A 535 -6.34 -12.88 -2.75
C ILE A 535 -7.32 -11.77 -3.16
N VAL A 536 -7.89 -11.03 -2.22
CA VAL A 536 -8.82 -9.93 -2.52
C VAL A 536 -8.09 -8.81 -3.30
N PRO A 537 -6.87 -8.39 -2.95
CA PRO A 537 -6.07 -7.51 -3.80
C PRO A 537 -5.80 -8.05 -5.20
N TYR A 538 -5.52 -9.37 -5.36
CA TYR A 538 -5.41 -10.01 -6.66
C TYR A 538 -6.69 -9.83 -7.49
N MET A 539 -7.86 -10.12 -6.91
CA MET A 539 -9.15 -10.00 -7.62
C MET A 539 -9.40 -8.55 -8.05
N LYS A 540 -9.07 -7.57 -7.20
CA LYS A 540 -9.16 -6.15 -7.55
C LYS A 540 -8.17 -5.75 -8.66
N TYR A 541 -6.92 -6.20 -8.55
CA TYR A 541 -5.85 -5.90 -9.51
C TYR A 541 -6.22 -6.35 -10.92
N TYR A 542 -6.76 -7.56 -11.05
CA TYR A 542 -7.17 -8.13 -12.33
C TYR A 542 -8.64 -7.90 -12.68
N ASN A 543 -9.35 -7.05 -11.94
CA ASN A 543 -10.78 -6.73 -12.15
C ASN A 543 -11.69 -7.97 -12.18
N VAL A 544 -11.36 -8.99 -11.38
CA VAL A 544 -12.17 -10.20 -11.27
C VAL A 544 -13.39 -9.91 -10.41
N LYS A 545 -14.59 -10.00 -11.00
CA LYS A 545 -15.87 -9.78 -10.32
C LYS A 545 -16.58 -11.08 -9.95
N ASN A 546 -16.33 -12.12 -10.72
CA ASN A 546 -16.94 -13.43 -10.56
C ASN A 546 -15.85 -14.50 -10.51
N ILE A 547 -16.01 -15.47 -9.63
CA ILE A 547 -15.21 -16.69 -9.56
C ILE A 547 -16.15 -17.84 -9.92
N ASP A 548 -15.79 -18.64 -10.92
CA ASP A 548 -16.61 -19.75 -11.36
C ASP A 548 -16.47 -20.94 -10.41
N ASP A 549 -15.24 -21.30 -10.06
CA ASP A 549 -14.98 -22.47 -9.24
C ASP A 549 -13.92 -22.20 -8.15
N ILE A 550 -14.21 -22.60 -6.92
CA ILE A 550 -13.25 -22.66 -5.83
C ILE A 550 -13.03 -24.12 -5.43
N PHE A 551 -11.78 -24.57 -5.49
CA PHE A 551 -11.36 -25.89 -5.06
C PHE A 551 -10.71 -25.83 -3.68
N ILE A 552 -11.33 -26.45 -2.68
CA ILE A 552 -10.81 -26.55 -1.31
C ILE A 552 -10.31 -27.98 -1.13
N THR A 553 -8.99 -28.18 -1.18
CA THR A 553 -8.38 -29.49 -1.16
C THR A 553 -8.41 -30.18 0.21
N SER A 554 -8.51 -29.42 1.29
CA SER A 554 -8.67 -29.90 2.67
C SER A 554 -9.21 -28.81 3.61
N SER A 555 -9.54 -29.17 4.87
CA SER A 555 -9.95 -28.21 5.91
C SER A 555 -8.79 -27.63 6.75
N GLU A 556 -7.57 -27.74 6.29
CA GLU A 556 -6.41 -27.24 7.04
C GLU A 556 -6.36 -25.70 7.00
N ASN A 557 -5.87 -25.08 8.11
CA ASN A 557 -5.81 -23.62 8.22
C ASN A 557 -4.99 -22.92 7.12
N TYR A 558 -4.07 -23.65 6.46
CA TYR A 558 -3.27 -23.15 5.35
C TYR A 558 -3.96 -23.22 3.97
N VAL A 559 -5.19 -23.72 3.95
CA VAL A 559 -5.98 -23.98 2.74
C VAL A 559 -7.18 -23.07 2.66
N ILE A 560 -7.89 -22.91 3.78
CA ILE A 560 -9.22 -22.28 3.80
C ILE A 560 -9.19 -20.80 4.20
N GLY A 561 -8.02 -20.26 4.54
CA GLY A 561 -7.91 -18.98 5.25
C GLY A 561 -8.50 -17.77 4.54
N GLY A 562 -8.37 -17.67 3.24
CA GLY A 562 -8.86 -16.53 2.46
C GLY A 562 -10.25 -16.71 1.84
N ILE A 563 -10.85 -17.90 1.96
CA ILE A 563 -12.15 -18.19 1.35
C ILE A 563 -13.28 -17.30 1.90
N PRO A 564 -13.36 -17.03 3.23
CA PRO A 564 -14.38 -16.11 3.76
C PRO A 564 -14.30 -14.71 3.15
N ASP A 565 -13.09 -14.22 2.91
CA ASP A 565 -12.87 -12.88 2.36
C ASP A 565 -13.24 -12.83 0.87
N LEU A 566 -13.00 -13.92 0.12
CA LEU A 566 -13.50 -14.07 -1.25
C LEU A 566 -15.02 -14.02 -1.29
N LEU A 567 -15.69 -14.84 -0.48
CA LEU A 567 -17.15 -14.92 -0.42
C LEU A 567 -17.83 -13.60 -0.03
N LYS A 568 -17.13 -12.72 0.70
CA LYS A 568 -17.61 -11.36 1.07
C LYS A 568 -17.41 -10.33 -0.03
N ASN A 569 -16.39 -10.49 -0.89
CA ASN A 569 -15.96 -9.44 -1.81
C ASN A 569 -16.19 -9.73 -3.29
N VAL A 570 -16.39 -11.00 -3.67
CA VAL A 570 -16.50 -11.46 -5.06
C VAL A 570 -17.66 -12.44 -5.18
N ASN A 571 -18.37 -12.45 -6.29
CA ASN A 571 -19.40 -13.44 -6.55
C ASN A 571 -18.75 -14.80 -6.87
N VAL A 572 -19.16 -15.86 -6.18
CA VAL A 572 -18.67 -17.22 -6.37
C VAL A 572 -19.82 -18.10 -6.83
N LYS A 573 -19.60 -18.92 -7.87
CA LYS A 573 -20.65 -19.84 -8.37
C LYS A 573 -20.60 -21.18 -7.66
N ASN A 574 -19.42 -21.84 -7.64
CA ASN A 574 -19.27 -23.19 -7.14
C ASN A 574 -18.11 -23.33 -6.16
N ILE A 575 -18.27 -24.23 -5.18
CA ILE A 575 -17.20 -24.67 -4.27
C ILE A 575 -17.12 -26.18 -4.32
N TYR A 576 -15.92 -26.72 -4.56
CA TYR A 576 -15.61 -28.15 -4.57
C TYR A 576 -14.83 -28.51 -3.31
N ILE A 577 -15.32 -29.48 -2.53
CA ILE A 577 -14.69 -29.97 -1.29
C ILE A 577 -14.66 -31.49 -1.24
N PRO A 578 -13.71 -32.16 -0.54
CA PRO A 578 -13.74 -33.60 -0.33
C PRO A 578 -14.97 -34.02 0.48
N LYS A 579 -15.67 -35.11 0.11
CA LYS A 579 -16.88 -35.55 0.86
C LYS A 579 -16.62 -35.83 2.33
N ASN A 580 -15.51 -36.49 2.64
CA ASN A 580 -15.15 -36.86 4.01
C ASN A 580 -14.11 -35.91 4.58
N VAL A 581 -14.23 -34.59 4.34
CA VAL A 581 -13.33 -33.59 4.89
C VAL A 581 -13.53 -33.49 6.41
N LYS A 582 -12.46 -33.23 7.17
CA LYS A 582 -12.54 -32.96 8.60
C LYS A 582 -13.42 -31.72 8.83
N LYS A 583 -14.58 -31.90 9.45
CA LYS A 583 -15.44 -30.79 9.83
C LYS A 583 -14.76 -29.99 10.95
N THR A 584 -14.36 -28.77 10.66
CA THR A 584 -13.84 -27.79 11.60
C THR A 584 -14.85 -26.66 11.69
N GLU A 585 -14.90 -25.96 12.84
CA GLU A 585 -15.76 -24.77 13.03
C GLU A 585 -15.56 -23.77 11.88
N LYS A 586 -14.31 -23.49 11.53
CA LYS A 586 -13.95 -22.57 10.42
C LYS A 586 -14.48 -23.02 9.04
N LEU A 587 -14.42 -24.31 8.76
CA LEU A 587 -14.99 -24.82 7.50
C LEU A 587 -16.51 -24.71 7.53
N GLN A 588 -17.14 -24.94 8.69
CA GLN A 588 -18.59 -24.79 8.83
C GLN A 588 -19.02 -23.36 8.58
N ASP A 589 -18.30 -22.36 9.15
CA ASP A 589 -18.54 -20.93 8.93
C ASP A 589 -18.46 -20.57 7.41
N ILE A 590 -17.47 -21.16 6.70
CA ILE A 590 -17.33 -20.97 5.24
C ILE A 590 -18.54 -21.55 4.50
N LEU A 591 -18.97 -22.76 4.85
CA LEU A 591 -20.11 -23.40 4.19
C LEU A 591 -21.43 -22.66 4.46
N ASP A 592 -21.61 -22.13 5.66
CA ASP A 592 -22.78 -21.35 6.02
C ASP A 592 -22.79 -19.99 5.29
N LEU A 593 -21.63 -19.36 5.17
CA LEU A 593 -21.47 -18.14 4.37
C LEU A 593 -21.71 -18.41 2.87
N ALA A 594 -21.22 -19.54 2.34
CA ALA A 594 -21.45 -19.94 0.97
C ALA A 594 -22.95 -20.17 0.68
N LYS A 595 -23.66 -20.86 1.58
CA LYS A 595 -25.12 -21.03 1.49
C LYS A 595 -25.87 -19.70 1.52
N LYS A 596 -25.47 -18.79 2.41
CA LYS A 596 -26.06 -17.45 2.50
C LYS A 596 -25.90 -16.66 1.19
N ASN A 597 -24.80 -16.89 0.47
CA ASN A 597 -24.50 -16.23 -0.80
C ASN A 597 -25.01 -17.03 -2.03
N ASN A 598 -25.82 -18.09 -1.84
CA ASN A 598 -26.34 -18.95 -2.88
C ASN A 598 -25.26 -19.64 -3.73
N VAL A 599 -24.11 -19.99 -3.11
CA VAL A 599 -23.00 -20.70 -3.77
C VAL A 599 -23.30 -22.21 -3.81
N SER A 600 -23.12 -22.83 -4.95
CA SER A 600 -23.31 -24.30 -5.11
C SER A 600 -22.13 -25.06 -4.49
N ILE A 601 -22.42 -26.03 -3.61
CA ILE A 601 -21.39 -26.83 -2.93
C ILE A 601 -21.38 -28.24 -3.51
N HIS A 602 -20.23 -28.62 -4.09
CA HIS A 602 -20.01 -29.93 -4.71
C HIS A 602 -19.05 -30.78 -3.89
N TYR A 603 -19.37 -32.07 -3.73
CA TYR A 603 -18.57 -33.00 -2.94
C TYR A 603 -17.83 -33.99 -3.85
N VAL A 604 -16.48 -33.90 -3.84
CA VAL A 604 -15.62 -34.83 -4.58
C VAL A 604 -15.48 -36.14 -3.80
N LEU A 605 -15.91 -37.25 -4.42
CA LEU A 605 -16.02 -38.58 -3.81
C LEU A 605 -14.93 -39.54 -4.27
N LYS A 606 -14.54 -39.41 -5.52
CA LYS A 606 -13.63 -40.29 -6.25
C LYS A 606 -12.81 -39.46 -7.24
N ASP A 607 -11.92 -40.12 -7.96
CA ASP A 607 -11.26 -39.46 -9.08
C ASP A 607 -12.30 -38.98 -10.09
N GLU A 608 -12.26 -37.67 -10.36
CA GLU A 608 -13.26 -37.00 -11.18
C GLU A 608 -12.58 -36.01 -12.13
N GLU A 609 -13.04 -35.99 -13.37
CA GLU A 609 -12.59 -35.02 -14.36
C GLU A 609 -13.70 -34.01 -14.61
N LEU A 610 -13.39 -32.74 -14.44
CA LEU A 610 -14.28 -31.60 -14.61
C LEU A 610 -13.79 -30.79 -15.80
N LYS A 611 -14.63 -30.65 -16.83
CA LYS A 611 -14.35 -29.70 -17.93
C LYS A 611 -14.98 -28.37 -17.57
N ALA A 612 -14.13 -27.38 -17.26
CA ALA A 612 -14.59 -26.04 -16.90
C ALA A 612 -15.00 -25.23 -18.14
N VAL A 613 -14.10 -25.15 -19.11
CA VAL A 613 -14.28 -24.52 -20.42
C VAL A 613 -13.55 -25.36 -21.49
N GLU A 614 -13.61 -24.97 -22.75
CA GLU A 614 -13.07 -25.76 -23.85
C GLU A 614 -11.61 -26.18 -23.66
N ASN A 615 -10.77 -25.22 -23.22
CA ASN A 615 -9.33 -25.41 -23.11
C ASN A 615 -8.86 -25.70 -21.67
N LEU A 616 -9.78 -25.76 -20.69
CA LEU A 616 -9.44 -25.94 -19.28
C LEU A 616 -10.16 -27.12 -18.68
N LYS A 617 -9.37 -28.10 -18.20
CA LYS A 617 -9.86 -29.28 -17.51
C LYS A 617 -9.20 -29.43 -16.16
N TYR A 618 -9.96 -29.87 -15.18
CA TYR A 618 -9.49 -30.27 -13.86
C TYR A 618 -9.65 -31.74 -13.67
N LYS A 619 -8.62 -32.43 -13.22
CA LYS A 619 -8.72 -33.81 -12.77
C LYS A 619 -8.43 -33.86 -11.28
N CYS A 620 -9.46 -34.08 -10.50
CA CYS A 620 -9.40 -34.27 -9.06
C CYS A 620 -9.00 -35.70 -8.74
N TYR A 621 -7.96 -35.93 -7.99
CA TYR A 621 -7.51 -37.20 -7.49
C TYR A 621 -7.88 -37.36 -6.03
N TYR A 622 -8.89 -38.15 -5.71
CA TYR A 622 -9.30 -38.35 -4.34
C TYR A 622 -8.28 -39.19 -3.55
N ILE A 623 -7.83 -38.69 -2.43
CA ILE A 623 -6.86 -39.31 -1.52
C ILE A 623 -7.60 -39.65 -0.23
N GLY A 624 -8.34 -40.75 -0.24
CA GLY A 624 -9.04 -41.26 0.93
C GLY A 624 -8.17 -42.23 1.70
N SER A 625 -7.56 -41.80 2.78
CA SER A 625 -6.88 -42.72 3.68
C SER A 625 -7.23 -42.38 5.11
N GLY A 626 -8.03 -43.25 5.70
CA GLY A 626 -8.46 -43.10 7.08
C GLY A 626 -9.71 -42.21 7.22
N LYS A 627 -9.80 -41.48 8.35
CA LYS A 627 -11.01 -40.79 8.81
C LYS A 627 -11.38 -39.54 7.97
N TYR A 628 -10.45 -38.96 7.20
CA TYR A 628 -10.66 -37.69 6.48
C TYR A 628 -10.12 -37.72 5.05
N GLY A 629 -10.95 -37.29 4.10
CA GLY A 629 -10.59 -37.18 2.68
C GLY A 629 -9.87 -35.87 2.34
N LYS A 630 -8.99 -35.99 1.36
CA LYS A 630 -8.30 -34.86 0.69
C LYS A 630 -8.28 -35.16 -0.80
N TYR A 631 -7.96 -34.19 -1.63
CA TYR A 631 -7.67 -34.47 -3.03
C TYR A 631 -6.54 -33.61 -3.57
N GLY A 632 -5.80 -34.16 -4.52
CA GLY A 632 -4.87 -33.40 -5.38
C GLY A 632 -5.57 -33.04 -6.68
N ILE A 633 -5.05 -32.02 -7.37
CA ILE A 633 -5.63 -31.53 -8.62
C ILE A 633 -4.55 -31.49 -9.70
N LYS A 634 -4.90 -32.03 -10.88
CA LYS A 634 -4.16 -31.75 -12.11
C LYS A 634 -4.97 -30.80 -12.95
N VAL A 635 -4.38 -29.68 -13.31
CA VAL A 635 -4.93 -28.67 -14.20
C VAL A 635 -4.34 -28.89 -15.58
N ALA A 636 -5.17 -28.95 -16.60
CA ALA A 636 -4.75 -28.91 -17.99
C ALA A 636 -5.36 -27.65 -18.62
N LEU A 637 -4.50 -26.68 -18.95
CA LEU A 637 -4.86 -25.40 -19.56
C LEU A 637 -4.13 -25.32 -20.91
N ASP A 638 -4.89 -25.30 -22.01
CA ASP A 638 -4.32 -25.43 -23.35
C ASP A 638 -3.34 -26.66 -23.41
N ASP A 639 -2.08 -26.42 -23.80
CA ASP A 639 -1.04 -27.43 -23.91
C ASP A 639 -0.21 -27.65 -22.63
N VAL A 640 -0.51 -26.93 -21.52
CA VAL A 640 0.26 -27.05 -20.28
C VAL A 640 -0.51 -27.83 -19.22
N THR A 641 0.21 -28.70 -18.53
CA THR A 641 -0.31 -29.47 -17.40
C THR A 641 0.38 -29.12 -16.10
N PHE A 642 -0.38 -28.83 -15.06
CA PHE A 642 0.10 -28.47 -13.75
C PHE A 642 -0.47 -29.39 -12.67
N LEU A 643 0.39 -30.09 -11.96
CA LEU A 643 0.01 -30.99 -10.87
C LEU A 643 0.19 -30.30 -9.52
N ILE A 644 -0.89 -30.30 -8.74
CA ILE A 644 -0.98 -29.80 -7.37
C ILE A 644 -1.35 -30.99 -6.47
N PRO A 645 -0.35 -31.71 -5.93
CA PRO A 645 -0.61 -32.96 -5.23
C PRO A 645 -1.11 -32.79 -3.80
N PHE A 646 -1.22 -31.61 -3.31
CA PHE A 646 -1.60 -31.10 -2.02
C PHE A 646 -1.25 -31.95 -0.79
N ASN A 647 -0.27 -31.49 -0.01
CA ASN A 647 0.12 -32.01 1.34
C ASN A 647 0.20 -33.54 1.46
N ILE A 648 0.47 -34.26 0.35
CA ILE A 648 0.67 -35.69 0.36
C ILE A 648 1.97 -36.00 1.10
N SER A 649 1.96 -37.04 1.92
CA SER A 649 3.18 -37.62 2.48
C SER A 649 3.63 -38.79 1.63
N ASN A 650 4.92 -39.17 1.69
CA ASN A 650 5.49 -40.29 0.98
C ASN A 650 4.66 -41.59 1.06
N LYS A 651 3.92 -41.78 2.17
CA LYS A 651 3.01 -42.93 2.36
C LYS A 651 1.91 -42.98 1.29
N TYR A 652 1.41 -41.85 0.84
CA TYR A 652 0.27 -41.78 -0.11
C TYR A 652 0.73 -41.49 -1.54
N GLU A 653 1.99 -41.12 -1.74
CA GLU A 653 2.55 -40.91 -3.06
C GLU A 653 2.47 -42.18 -3.92
N ARG A 654 2.68 -43.37 -3.31
CA ARG A 654 2.64 -44.66 -4.00
C ARG A 654 1.29 -44.95 -4.68
N ASP A 655 0.18 -44.60 -4.04
CA ASP A 655 -1.15 -44.73 -4.62
C ASP A 655 -1.42 -43.68 -5.69
N PHE A 656 -0.76 -42.56 -5.60
CA PHE A 656 -0.98 -41.41 -6.48
C PHE A 656 -0.27 -41.57 -7.83
N TYR A 657 1.01 -41.99 -7.86
CA TYR A 657 1.75 -42.08 -9.12
C TYR A 657 1.30 -43.20 -10.06
N LYS A 658 0.52 -44.18 -9.60
CA LYS A 658 -0.10 -45.21 -10.47
C LYS A 658 -1.26 -44.69 -11.32
N ARG A 659 -1.70 -43.43 -11.13
CA ARG A 659 -2.92 -42.87 -11.70
C ARG A 659 -2.71 -41.97 -12.94
N GLY A 660 -1.54 -42.02 -13.56
CA GLY A 660 -1.25 -41.23 -14.77
C GLY A 660 -1.11 -39.72 -14.49
N ILE A 661 -0.21 -39.40 -13.56
CA ILE A 661 0.00 -38.01 -13.01
C ILE A 661 1.05 -37.19 -13.74
N GLN A 662 1.55 -37.65 -14.91
CA GLN A 662 2.55 -36.91 -15.68
C GLN A 662 2.11 -35.47 -15.91
N SER A 663 3.00 -34.51 -15.69
CA SER A 663 2.68 -33.07 -15.79
C SER A 663 3.92 -32.25 -16.08
N ASP A 664 3.77 -31.18 -16.86
CA ASP A 664 4.87 -30.28 -17.22
C ASP A 664 5.39 -29.48 -16.01
N VAL A 665 4.48 -29.10 -15.12
CA VAL A 665 4.81 -28.34 -13.90
C VAL A 665 4.30 -29.09 -12.68
N LEU A 666 5.09 -29.12 -11.61
CA LEU A 666 4.75 -29.74 -10.32
C LEU A 666 4.83 -28.73 -9.20
N LEU A 667 3.77 -28.57 -8.41
CA LEU A 667 3.85 -27.93 -7.12
C LEU A 667 4.39 -28.90 -6.07
N LEU A 668 5.51 -28.56 -5.42
CA LEU A 668 6.09 -29.44 -4.41
C LEU A 668 5.23 -29.45 -3.14
N SER A 669 4.83 -30.64 -2.71
CA SER A 669 4.03 -30.83 -1.49
C SER A 669 4.75 -30.38 -0.22
N LYS A 670 4.00 -29.89 0.78
CA LYS A 670 4.49 -29.52 2.11
C LYS A 670 5.67 -28.54 2.06
N SER A 671 5.57 -27.51 1.23
CA SER A 671 6.64 -26.54 1.00
C SER A 671 7.98 -27.22 0.62
N GLY A 672 7.91 -28.27 -0.17
CA GLY A 672 9.07 -28.99 -0.66
C GLY A 672 9.77 -29.91 0.36
N SER A 673 9.10 -30.26 1.48
CA SER A 673 9.71 -31.10 2.52
C SER A 673 10.08 -32.50 2.00
N LYS A 674 11.17 -33.08 2.51
CA LYS A 674 11.59 -34.45 2.27
C LYS A 674 10.60 -35.53 2.77
N LYS A 675 9.65 -35.16 3.64
CA LYS A 675 8.55 -36.03 4.06
C LYS A 675 7.47 -36.18 3.00
N ALA A 676 7.65 -35.54 1.88
CA ALA A 676 6.93 -35.60 0.64
C ALA A 676 7.94 -35.39 -0.51
N ASN A 677 7.54 -35.56 -1.75
CA ASN A 677 8.37 -35.35 -2.94
C ASN A 677 9.49 -36.38 -3.06
N SER A 678 9.14 -37.68 -2.88
CA SER A 678 10.06 -38.78 -3.08
C SER A 678 10.58 -38.85 -4.52
N GLN A 679 11.76 -39.50 -4.72
CA GLN A 679 12.35 -39.67 -6.03
C GLN A 679 11.40 -40.44 -6.97
N ASP A 680 10.75 -41.50 -6.47
CA ASP A 680 9.80 -42.28 -7.25
C ASP A 680 8.62 -41.44 -7.72
N PHE A 681 8.09 -40.56 -6.83
CA PHE A 681 7.01 -39.66 -7.17
C PHE A 681 7.42 -38.65 -8.25
N ILE A 682 8.55 -37.96 -8.06
CA ILE A 682 9.05 -36.96 -9.02
C ILE A 682 9.33 -37.62 -10.37
N SER A 683 9.92 -38.81 -10.37
CA SER A 683 10.22 -39.58 -11.61
C SER A 683 8.94 -40.06 -12.34
N ALA A 684 7.85 -40.31 -11.59
CA ALA A 684 6.56 -40.66 -12.16
C ALA A 684 5.80 -39.48 -12.77
N VAL A 685 5.92 -38.28 -12.15
CA VAL A 685 5.34 -37.02 -12.66
C VAL A 685 6.10 -36.53 -13.89
N LYS A 686 7.42 -36.68 -13.94
CA LYS A 686 8.33 -36.21 -15.00
C LYS A 686 8.18 -34.72 -15.32
N PRO A 687 8.16 -33.84 -14.32
CA PRO A 687 7.97 -32.43 -14.57
C PRO A 687 9.21 -31.80 -15.20
N LYS A 688 9.02 -30.80 -16.07
CA LYS A 688 10.13 -29.95 -16.55
C LYS A 688 10.46 -28.86 -15.54
N ASN A 689 9.44 -28.41 -14.81
CA ASN A 689 9.55 -27.31 -13.84
C ASN A 689 8.87 -27.70 -12.53
N ALA A 690 9.45 -27.26 -11.40
CA ALA A 690 8.87 -27.44 -10.07
C ALA A 690 8.70 -26.08 -9.39
N ILE A 691 7.61 -25.90 -8.67
CA ILE A 691 7.34 -24.67 -7.90
C ILE A 691 7.26 -25.04 -6.42
N VAL A 692 7.84 -24.24 -5.56
CA VAL A 692 7.74 -24.39 -4.11
C VAL A 692 7.14 -23.15 -3.46
N SER A 693 6.03 -23.32 -2.72
CA SER A 693 5.45 -22.30 -1.86
C SER A 693 6.11 -22.34 -0.48
N THR A 694 6.91 -21.33 -0.15
CA THR A 694 7.68 -21.29 1.08
C THR A 694 7.76 -19.89 1.67
N SER A 695 8.13 -19.80 2.97
CA SER A 695 8.41 -18.54 3.66
C SER A 695 9.91 -18.22 3.75
N SER A 696 10.79 -19.07 3.14
CA SER A 696 12.23 -18.89 3.11
C SER A 696 12.71 -18.59 1.69
N GLU A 697 13.60 -17.63 1.53
CA GLU A 697 14.22 -17.32 0.25
C GLU A 697 15.17 -18.44 -0.16
N ASP A 698 15.92 -19.00 0.80
CA ASP A 698 16.76 -20.15 0.58
C ASP A 698 15.96 -21.43 0.82
N TYR A 699 15.75 -22.20 -0.24
CA TYR A 699 15.18 -23.53 -0.12
C TYR A 699 16.24 -24.51 0.36
N SER A 700 16.07 -25.07 1.56
CA SER A 700 17.13 -25.77 2.30
C SER A 700 17.05 -27.29 2.30
N GLU A 701 16.03 -27.90 1.67
CA GLU A 701 15.85 -29.36 1.63
C GLU A 701 16.79 -29.99 0.60
N LYS A 702 18.04 -30.26 1.00
CA LYS A 702 19.14 -30.74 0.12
C LYS A 702 18.79 -32.04 -0.62
N GLU A 703 18.05 -32.95 0.00
CA GLU A 703 17.67 -34.23 -0.62
C GLU A 703 16.74 -33.98 -1.82
N VAL A 704 15.69 -33.12 -1.67
CA VAL A 704 14.79 -32.80 -2.78
C VAL A 704 15.51 -32.01 -3.87
N LEU A 705 16.38 -31.06 -3.49
CA LEU A 705 17.23 -30.34 -4.46
C LEU A 705 18.14 -31.31 -5.26
N GLY A 706 18.71 -32.31 -4.62
CA GLY A 706 19.52 -33.34 -5.29
C GLY A 706 18.70 -34.11 -6.33
N ILE A 707 17.45 -34.47 -5.98
CA ILE A 707 16.55 -35.17 -6.92
C ILE A 707 16.23 -34.25 -8.12
N LEU A 708 15.82 -33.00 -7.86
CA LEU A 708 15.47 -32.04 -8.93
C LEU A 708 16.68 -31.83 -9.89
N ASN A 709 17.87 -31.65 -9.35
CA ASN A 709 19.09 -31.46 -10.14
C ASN A 709 19.43 -32.72 -10.98
N ASN A 710 19.29 -33.91 -10.42
CA ASN A 710 19.55 -35.17 -11.14
C ASN A 710 18.63 -35.35 -12.35
N TYR A 711 17.39 -34.91 -12.23
CA TYR A 711 16.41 -34.94 -13.33
C TYR A 711 16.36 -33.66 -14.18
N LYS A 712 17.25 -32.69 -13.94
CA LYS A 712 17.36 -31.40 -14.64
C LYS A 712 16.02 -30.61 -14.60
N ILE A 713 15.35 -30.61 -13.45
CA ILE A 713 14.09 -29.92 -13.22
C ILE A 713 14.39 -28.50 -12.70
N ASN A 714 13.84 -27.48 -13.36
CA ASN A 714 13.99 -26.09 -12.91
C ASN A 714 13.14 -25.85 -11.66
N LEU A 715 13.70 -25.23 -10.61
CA LEU A 715 12.99 -24.90 -9.39
C LEU A 715 12.68 -23.41 -9.31
N TYR A 716 11.43 -23.09 -9.02
CA TYR A 716 10.93 -21.74 -8.77
C TYR A 716 10.44 -21.63 -7.32
N ASN A 717 10.82 -20.56 -6.63
CA ASN A 717 10.54 -20.34 -5.21
C ASN A 717 9.69 -19.08 -5.01
N THR A 718 8.43 -19.22 -4.56
CA THR A 718 7.53 -18.07 -4.41
C THR A 718 8.01 -17.00 -3.43
N LYS A 719 8.93 -17.30 -2.49
CA LYS A 719 9.50 -16.30 -1.59
C LYS A 719 10.65 -15.55 -2.24
N ALA A 720 11.50 -16.24 -3.01
CA ALA A 720 12.62 -15.61 -3.72
C ALA A 720 12.14 -14.91 -5.00
N ASP A 721 11.39 -15.63 -5.83
CA ASP A 721 10.96 -15.22 -7.17
C ASP A 721 9.65 -14.40 -7.18
N GLY A 722 8.94 -14.33 -6.04
CA GLY A 722 7.61 -13.71 -5.97
C GLY A 722 6.49 -14.56 -6.56
N MET A 723 5.42 -13.94 -7.01
CA MET A 723 4.35 -14.61 -7.76
C MET A 723 4.93 -15.27 -9.02
N ILE A 724 4.53 -16.51 -9.27
CA ILE A 724 4.97 -17.28 -10.44
C ILE A 724 3.78 -17.44 -11.35
N THR A 725 3.90 -16.93 -12.57
CA THR A 725 2.86 -16.99 -13.60
C THR A 725 3.26 -17.95 -14.69
N ILE A 726 2.44 -18.95 -14.96
CA ILE A 726 2.55 -19.84 -16.11
C ILE A 726 1.58 -19.32 -17.16
N LYS A 727 2.11 -18.82 -18.28
CA LYS A 727 1.33 -18.28 -19.40
C LYS A 727 1.33 -19.27 -20.55
N THR A 728 0.17 -19.49 -21.15
CA THR A 728 0.08 -20.26 -22.40
C THR A 728 0.41 -19.36 -23.58
N VAL A 729 1.22 -19.82 -24.49
CA VAL A 729 1.63 -19.17 -25.73
C VAL A 729 1.34 -20.09 -26.92
N ASP A 730 1.38 -19.56 -28.14
CA ASP A 730 1.00 -20.30 -29.37
C ASP A 730 1.65 -21.68 -29.52
N LYS A 731 2.82 -21.89 -28.91
CA LYS A 731 3.55 -23.17 -28.91
C LYS A 731 4.10 -23.49 -27.53
N GLY A 732 3.22 -23.89 -26.60
CA GLY A 732 3.62 -24.32 -25.26
C GLY A 732 3.31 -23.31 -24.16
N TYR A 733 4.25 -23.09 -23.25
CA TYR A 733 4.05 -22.18 -22.11
C TYR A 733 5.36 -21.48 -21.70
N GLU A 734 5.19 -20.33 -21.06
CA GLU A 734 6.28 -19.57 -20.45
C GLU A 734 6.04 -19.43 -18.95
N ILE A 735 7.13 -19.40 -18.16
CA ILE A 735 7.08 -19.14 -16.72
C ILE A 735 7.72 -17.79 -16.44
N GLU A 736 6.92 -16.88 -15.92
CA GLU A 736 7.36 -15.56 -15.47
C GLU A 736 7.47 -15.51 -13.96
N LYS A 737 8.46 -14.76 -13.48
CA LYS A 737 8.72 -14.48 -12.07
C LYS A 737 8.40 -13.02 -11.78
N TYR A 738 7.68 -12.75 -10.72
CA TYR A 738 7.56 -11.41 -10.21
C TYR A 738 8.73 -11.11 -9.28
N VAL A 739 9.87 -10.73 -9.83
CA VAL A 739 11.02 -10.23 -9.04
C VAL A 739 10.72 -8.79 -8.65
N GLY A 740 10.48 -8.59 -7.35
CA GLY A 740 9.93 -7.38 -6.78
C GLY A 740 10.42 -6.07 -7.37
N GLY A 741 9.51 -5.32 -7.94
CA GLY A 741 9.68 -3.91 -8.20
C GLY A 741 10.29 -3.52 -9.53
N ASP A 742 10.38 -4.40 -10.50
CA ASP A 742 10.70 -3.96 -11.86
C ASP A 742 9.44 -3.32 -12.46
N ILE A 743 9.31 -1.97 -12.26
CA ILE A 743 8.22 -1.17 -12.87
C ILE A 743 8.21 -1.38 -14.39
N PHE A 744 9.34 -1.77 -14.99
CA PHE A 744 9.45 -2.07 -16.41
C PHE A 744 9.07 -3.51 -16.79
N ALA A 745 8.89 -4.44 -15.82
CA ALA A 745 8.30 -5.74 -16.12
C ALA A 745 6.82 -5.61 -16.56
N GLU A 746 6.12 -4.56 -16.13
CA GLU A 746 4.78 -4.22 -16.65
C GLU A 746 4.80 -3.62 -18.07
N PHE A 747 5.97 -3.29 -18.61
CA PHE A 747 6.15 -2.72 -19.95
C PHE A 747 6.73 -3.74 -20.96
N ARG A 748 7.11 -4.94 -20.52
CA ARG A 748 7.44 -6.07 -21.38
C ARG A 748 6.20 -6.95 -21.56
#